data_a93cb7f700292a0001dcfbe9ddcbe391
#
_entry.id   a93cb7f700292a0001dcfbe9ddcbe391
#
_cell.length_a   1.000
_cell.length_b   1.000
_cell.length_c   1.000
_cell.angle_alpha   90.00
_cell.angle_beta   90.00
_cell.angle_gamma   90.00
#
_symmetry.space_group_name_H-M   'P 1'
#
loop_
_entity.id
_entity.type
_entity.pdbx_description
1 polymer ?
#
loop_
_entity_poly.entity_id
_entity_poly.type
_entity_poly.pdbx_seq_one_letter_code
_entity_poly.pdbx_strand_id
1 'polypeptide(L)'
;MIGQLEKMTKTEKILKILIYVGVFALLVIPFIVSNNLYQPFITGKSFVFRVVVEILIAIWLILAILYPKYRPKKNWILFSFVLFVVSLSISNLFGIDQTASFWSNFERMEGWVTIVHLLGLFMVLGSVLNTKKEWYILFQISLAGSLAMLVLAFKEISEFAVGNFGVNPWNLRVDTTIGNSTFLAVYALFNSFLALLLIFKDTNRLSNFIKPAKKTCLANWQMWFYVVAFIANIWMLFQTGTRGAMLGLIGGIVLIGLLMAFLEKEKAVYKKIAIAVIAVVVLLIGIVFSLRDTDFVQSNIALSRIASLSVIEGTSQARINNWKMASEGFKDRPILGWGQGNFNYVFDKHYLPEHHGNETWFDSAHNILFDWLIAGGIFGLFFYLSIWFSTILSIFKSSKFKNIEKAVLVGMLGGYFTHLLFVFDTLVSYLYFIFIIAFVYAITTKGKQLPQYRIRNNLKNILIIAIILITPFTIYLINYQPYKAAGELVEAVSVAGRTSDGQLFFYHENPIEDNIEYFQSVIDRDTFGTGEARIKMMASGNTISNLEFPDQESQKKFNSIKVQYYEFVYDQVMQQIERTPNNSRYPFMLSDFLAQIGEFELAEKYALMAIELSPTKQAIRIPLIRIYFTTDQSEKALALARETYELDKSKRDLWIEYTRVADKFNEELFNRLIDQSIERGKEDWVNFYKDKYK
;
A
#
# COMPACT_ATOMS: atom_id res chain seq x y z
N MET A 1 15.63 25.24 -20.95
CA MET A 1 16.01 25.41 -19.53
C MET A 1 17.12 26.44 -19.35
N ILE A 2 18.24 26.32 -20.03
CA ILE A 2 19.42 27.22 -19.89
C ILE A 2 19.08 28.69 -20.17
N GLY A 3 18.40 29.05 -21.27
CA GLY A 3 18.07 30.42 -21.61
C GLY A 3 17.05 31.16 -20.71
N GLN A 4 16.29 30.44 -19.87
CA GLN A 4 15.45 31.05 -18.84
C GLN A 4 16.24 31.37 -17.56
N LEU A 5 17.34 30.67 -17.33
CA LEU A 5 18.21 30.88 -16.17
C LEU A 5 19.09 32.13 -16.30
N GLU A 6 19.34 32.60 -17.53
CA GLU A 6 20.21 33.76 -17.77
C GLU A 6 19.64 35.11 -17.24
N LYS A 7 18.30 35.21 -17.13
CA LYS A 7 17.62 36.42 -16.61
C LYS A 7 17.36 36.41 -15.09
N MET A 8 17.83 35.37 -14.37
CA MET A 8 17.60 35.20 -12.94
C MET A 8 18.79 35.72 -12.13
N THR A 9 18.53 36.16 -10.89
CA THR A 9 19.61 36.42 -9.94
C THR A 9 20.37 35.14 -9.61
N LYS A 10 21.63 35.25 -9.20
CA LYS A 10 22.47 34.08 -8.83
C LYS A 10 21.78 33.20 -7.77
N THR A 11 21.25 33.82 -6.73
CA THR A 11 20.53 33.13 -5.65
C THR A 11 19.27 32.41 -6.16
N GLU A 12 18.44 33.06 -6.98
CA GLU A 12 17.26 32.45 -7.56
C GLU A 12 17.60 31.23 -8.41
N LYS A 13 18.66 31.34 -9.21
CA LYS A 13 19.16 30.24 -10.05
C LYS A 13 19.60 29.04 -9.23
N ILE A 14 20.36 29.28 -8.14
CA ILE A 14 20.85 28.21 -7.26
C ILE A 14 19.65 27.48 -6.60
N LEU A 15 18.74 28.24 -5.96
CA LEU A 15 17.57 27.64 -5.29
C LEU A 15 16.71 26.81 -6.25
N LYS A 16 16.50 27.31 -7.47
CA LYS A 16 15.73 26.59 -8.48
C LYS A 16 16.44 25.30 -8.97
N ILE A 17 17.77 25.33 -9.12
CA ILE A 17 18.56 24.14 -9.46
C ILE A 17 18.45 23.09 -8.34
N LEU A 18 18.59 23.50 -7.08
CA LEU A 18 18.45 22.58 -5.92
C LEU A 18 17.07 21.92 -5.90
N ILE A 19 15.99 22.67 -6.19
CA ILE A 19 14.65 22.10 -6.31
C ILE A 19 14.59 21.06 -7.46
N TYR A 20 15.15 21.34 -8.62
CA TYR A 20 15.18 20.35 -9.70
C TYR A 20 15.94 19.08 -9.31
N VAL A 21 17.08 19.21 -8.65
CA VAL A 21 17.85 18.05 -8.18
C VAL A 21 17.01 17.20 -7.22
N GLY A 22 16.35 17.83 -6.25
CA GLY A 22 15.48 17.10 -5.32
C GLY A 22 14.26 16.45 -6.02
N VAL A 23 13.63 17.15 -6.97
CA VAL A 23 12.51 16.60 -7.75
C VAL A 23 12.96 15.38 -8.60
N PHE A 24 14.15 15.42 -9.18
CA PHE A 24 14.70 14.27 -9.90
C PHE A 24 15.09 13.12 -8.96
N ALA A 25 15.57 13.42 -7.74
CA ALA A 25 15.84 12.41 -6.73
C ALA A 25 14.58 11.62 -6.32
N LEU A 26 13.39 12.25 -6.35
CA LEU A 26 12.13 11.53 -6.10
C LEU A 26 11.84 10.43 -7.13
N LEU A 27 12.32 10.54 -8.38
CA LEU A 27 12.17 9.50 -9.40
C LEU A 27 13.03 8.25 -9.13
N VAL A 28 14.00 8.33 -8.19
CA VAL A 28 14.82 7.20 -7.77
C VAL A 28 14.12 6.36 -6.69
N ILE A 29 13.11 6.91 -6.01
CA ILE A 29 12.38 6.23 -4.91
C ILE A 29 11.94 4.80 -5.26
N PRO A 30 11.36 4.49 -6.44
CA PRO A 30 10.96 3.13 -6.79
C PRO A 30 12.09 2.09 -6.75
N PHE A 31 13.35 2.53 -6.82
CA PHE A 31 14.54 1.67 -6.86
C PHE A 31 15.17 1.43 -5.48
N ILE A 32 14.72 2.14 -4.45
CA ILE A 32 15.29 2.02 -3.11
C ILE A 32 14.80 0.73 -2.44
N VAL A 33 15.75 -0.08 -1.96
CA VAL A 33 15.51 -1.21 -1.05
C VAL A 33 16.46 -1.06 0.12
N SER A 34 15.95 -1.18 1.34
CA SER A 34 16.71 -0.93 2.57
C SER A 34 16.69 -2.17 3.46
N ASN A 35 17.55 -3.14 3.17
CA ASN A 35 17.59 -4.43 3.88
C ASN A 35 17.85 -4.32 5.38
N ASN A 36 18.44 -3.20 5.82
CA ASN A 36 18.73 -2.93 7.23
C ASN A 36 17.55 -2.28 7.98
N LEU A 37 16.40 -2.17 7.34
CA LEU A 37 15.20 -1.59 7.94
C LEU A 37 14.06 -2.60 7.93
N TYR A 38 13.27 -2.59 8.98
CA TYR A 38 12.03 -3.33 9.01
C TYR A 38 11.11 -2.89 7.86
N GLN A 39 10.52 -3.84 7.12
CA GLN A 39 9.83 -3.61 5.85
C GLN A 39 10.72 -2.97 4.75
N PRO A 40 11.71 -3.70 4.22
CA PRO A 40 12.80 -3.18 3.36
C PRO A 40 12.32 -2.41 2.12
N PHE A 41 11.18 -2.81 1.55
CA PHE A 41 10.61 -2.23 0.34
C PHE A 41 9.74 -0.99 0.59
N ILE A 42 9.43 -0.64 1.85
CA ILE A 42 8.49 0.42 2.22
C ILE A 42 9.17 1.52 3.02
N THR A 43 9.76 1.18 4.16
CA THR A 43 10.28 2.15 5.12
C THR A 43 11.37 3.04 4.55
N GLY A 44 12.37 2.45 3.88
CA GLY A 44 13.46 3.22 3.26
C GLY A 44 12.98 4.21 2.22
N LYS A 45 12.05 3.80 1.35
CA LYS A 45 11.41 4.70 0.36
C LYS A 45 10.70 5.87 1.04
N SER A 46 9.93 5.57 2.09
CA SER A 46 9.11 6.56 2.78
C SER A 46 9.96 7.57 3.55
N PHE A 47 11.02 7.15 4.22
CA PHE A 47 11.94 8.07 4.89
C PHE A 47 12.69 8.96 3.90
N VAL A 48 13.22 8.39 2.81
CA VAL A 48 13.88 9.18 1.75
C VAL A 48 12.89 10.18 1.13
N PHE A 49 11.67 9.76 0.85
CA PHE A 49 10.61 10.64 0.35
C PHE A 49 10.37 11.83 1.30
N ARG A 50 10.12 11.56 2.58
CA ARG A 50 9.83 12.59 3.58
C ARG A 50 10.98 13.58 3.72
N VAL A 51 12.21 13.10 3.89
CA VAL A 51 13.40 13.95 4.02
C VAL A 51 13.61 14.83 2.78
N VAL A 52 13.54 14.25 1.58
CA VAL A 52 13.69 15.01 0.33
C VAL A 52 12.60 16.06 0.19
N VAL A 53 11.35 15.73 0.52
CA VAL A 53 10.23 16.68 0.44
C VAL A 53 10.34 17.78 1.48
N GLU A 54 10.77 17.50 2.72
CA GLU A 54 11.01 18.53 3.74
C GLU A 54 12.09 19.52 3.29
N ILE A 55 13.18 19.03 2.73
CA ILE A 55 14.25 19.88 2.15
C ILE A 55 13.68 20.72 0.98
N LEU A 56 12.90 20.10 0.09
CA LEU A 56 12.28 20.79 -1.04
C LEU A 56 11.31 21.89 -0.57
N ILE A 57 10.49 21.62 0.46
CA ILE A 57 9.60 22.62 1.06
C ILE A 57 10.41 23.76 1.64
N ALA A 58 11.49 23.49 2.37
CA ALA A 58 12.34 24.54 2.96
C ALA A 58 12.96 25.44 1.87
N ILE A 59 13.56 24.86 0.84
CA ILE A 59 14.16 25.61 -0.29
C ILE A 59 13.07 26.42 -1.01
N TRP A 60 11.90 25.84 -1.25
CA TRP A 60 10.78 26.50 -1.90
C TRP A 60 10.21 27.65 -1.05
N LEU A 61 10.07 27.50 0.26
CA LEU A 61 9.62 28.57 1.15
C LEU A 61 10.58 29.74 1.11
N ILE A 62 11.90 29.51 1.16
CA ILE A 62 12.93 30.55 0.99
C ILE A 62 12.77 31.23 -0.37
N LEU A 63 12.61 30.45 -1.44
CA LEU A 63 12.41 30.98 -2.79
C LEU A 63 11.13 31.83 -2.90
N ALA A 64 10.02 31.39 -2.29
CA ALA A 64 8.73 32.09 -2.30
C ALA A 64 8.72 33.38 -1.42
N ILE A 65 9.53 33.41 -0.35
CA ILE A 65 9.76 34.59 0.48
C ILE A 65 10.53 35.64 -0.30
N LEU A 66 11.62 35.23 -0.94
CA LEU A 66 12.51 36.13 -1.69
C LEU A 66 11.87 36.59 -3.02
N TYR A 67 11.21 35.68 -3.72
CA TYR A 67 10.65 35.90 -5.06
C TYR A 67 9.16 35.53 -5.11
N PRO A 68 8.24 36.52 -4.93
CA PRO A 68 6.79 36.28 -4.86
C PRO A 68 6.19 35.52 -6.05
N LYS A 69 6.86 35.53 -7.21
CA LYS A 69 6.41 34.79 -8.41
C LYS A 69 6.37 33.26 -8.21
N TYR A 70 7.04 32.71 -7.18
CA TYR A 70 7.04 31.29 -6.81
C TYR A 70 6.03 30.95 -5.72
N ARG A 71 5.19 31.87 -5.31
CA ARG A 71 4.07 31.62 -4.40
C ARG A 71 2.94 30.88 -5.14
N PRO A 72 2.18 30.02 -4.45
CA PRO A 72 1.07 29.33 -5.07
C PRO A 72 0.00 30.32 -5.57
N LYS A 73 -0.72 29.94 -6.60
CA LYS A 73 -1.80 30.75 -7.20
C LYS A 73 -3.16 30.18 -6.79
N LYS A 74 -4.19 31.03 -6.74
CA LYS A 74 -5.57 30.59 -6.50
C LYS A 74 -6.01 29.60 -7.57
N ASN A 75 -6.41 28.41 -7.16
CA ASN A 75 -6.95 27.36 -8.03
C ASN A 75 -7.77 26.36 -7.21
N TRP A 76 -8.82 25.83 -7.78
CA TRP A 76 -9.69 24.87 -7.11
C TRP A 76 -8.98 23.56 -6.74
N ILE A 77 -7.98 23.09 -7.52
CA ILE A 77 -7.18 21.92 -7.17
C ILE A 77 -6.46 22.15 -5.84
N LEU A 78 -5.79 23.30 -5.68
CA LEU A 78 -5.12 23.67 -4.42
C LEU A 78 -6.11 23.72 -3.24
N PHE A 79 -7.25 24.39 -3.42
CA PHE A 79 -8.25 24.52 -2.35
C PHE A 79 -8.85 23.18 -1.96
N SER A 80 -9.18 22.32 -2.94
CA SER A 80 -9.66 20.98 -2.68
C SER A 80 -8.65 20.15 -1.90
N PHE A 81 -7.37 20.22 -2.26
CA PHE A 81 -6.33 19.47 -1.57
C PHE A 81 -6.09 20.00 -0.14
N VAL A 82 -6.05 21.31 0.05
CA VAL A 82 -5.94 21.90 1.41
C VAL A 82 -7.15 21.50 2.27
N LEU A 83 -8.37 21.59 1.75
CA LEU A 83 -9.58 21.20 2.48
C LEU A 83 -9.60 19.70 2.80
N PHE A 84 -9.09 18.87 1.90
CA PHE A 84 -8.91 17.43 2.16
C PHE A 84 -7.96 17.20 3.36
N VAL A 85 -6.78 17.84 3.36
CA VAL A 85 -5.82 17.72 4.47
C VAL A 85 -6.42 18.23 5.78
N VAL A 86 -7.14 19.37 5.75
CA VAL A 86 -7.81 19.94 6.94
C VAL A 86 -8.90 18.98 7.45
N SER A 87 -9.73 18.44 6.57
CA SER A 87 -10.77 17.46 6.98
C SER A 87 -10.18 16.21 7.63
N LEU A 88 -9.09 15.68 7.06
CA LEU A 88 -8.37 14.56 7.66
C LEU A 88 -7.71 14.93 8.99
N SER A 89 -7.17 16.15 9.12
CA SER A 89 -6.60 16.62 10.40
C SER A 89 -7.66 16.57 11.52
N ILE A 90 -8.87 17.07 11.22
CA ILE A 90 -9.98 17.03 12.16
C ILE A 90 -10.40 15.59 12.46
N SER A 91 -10.58 14.74 11.43
CA SER A 91 -10.95 13.34 11.60
C SER A 91 -9.94 12.58 12.46
N ASN A 92 -8.65 12.79 12.23
CA ASN A 92 -7.59 12.08 12.95
C ASN A 92 -7.48 12.49 14.42
N LEU A 93 -7.79 13.76 14.76
CA LEU A 93 -7.87 14.21 16.15
C LEU A 93 -9.00 13.53 16.94
N PHE A 94 -10.09 13.13 16.24
CA PHE A 94 -11.22 12.40 16.83
C PHE A 94 -11.20 10.91 16.47
N GLY A 95 -10.13 10.43 15.84
CA GLY A 95 -9.92 9.03 15.48
C GLY A 95 -9.77 8.12 16.70
N ILE A 96 -10.01 6.82 16.53
CA ILE A 96 -9.90 5.83 17.61
C ILE A 96 -8.44 5.66 18.04
N ASP A 97 -7.53 5.52 17.08
CA ASP A 97 -6.10 5.48 17.30
C ASP A 97 -5.45 6.67 16.60
N GLN A 98 -5.15 7.71 17.39
CA GLN A 98 -4.55 8.93 16.86
C GLN A 98 -3.12 8.68 16.36
N THR A 99 -2.34 7.81 17.00
CA THR A 99 -0.98 7.49 16.60
C THR A 99 -0.97 6.84 15.21
N ALA A 100 -1.81 5.83 15.02
CA ALA A 100 -2.00 5.20 13.71
C ALA A 100 -2.50 6.20 12.67
N SER A 101 -3.41 7.11 13.03
CA SER A 101 -3.96 8.12 12.12
C SER A 101 -2.92 9.14 11.67
N PHE A 102 -2.03 9.57 12.56
CA PHE A 102 -0.97 10.53 12.22
C PHE A 102 0.18 9.88 11.46
N TRP A 103 0.65 8.72 11.90
CA TRP A 103 1.90 8.13 11.46
C TRP A 103 1.71 6.92 10.55
N SER A 104 0.60 6.14 10.70
CA SER A 104 0.43 4.78 10.21
C SER A 104 1.38 3.81 10.95
N ASN A 105 1.77 2.72 10.32
CA ASN A 105 2.74 1.74 10.78
C ASN A 105 3.89 1.60 9.77
N PHE A 106 4.92 0.79 10.08
CA PHE A 106 6.04 0.55 9.16
C PHE A 106 5.63 -0.19 7.89
N GLU A 107 4.57 -0.99 7.94
CA GLU A 107 4.08 -1.74 6.78
C GLU A 107 3.45 -0.84 5.72
N ARG A 108 2.89 0.32 6.10
CA ARG A 108 2.19 1.25 5.19
C ARG A 108 2.89 2.59 5.04
N MET A 109 3.27 3.22 6.14
CA MET A 109 3.86 4.56 6.19
C MET A 109 2.98 5.65 5.53
N GLU A 110 1.64 5.48 5.53
CA GLU A 110 0.66 6.28 4.77
C GLU A 110 -0.24 7.13 5.68
N GLY A 111 0.20 7.47 6.88
CA GLY A 111 -0.53 8.33 7.81
C GLY A 111 -0.64 9.79 7.32
N TRP A 112 -1.30 10.63 8.12
CA TRP A 112 -1.49 12.06 7.85
C TRP A 112 -0.19 12.80 7.52
N VAL A 113 0.91 12.45 8.18
CA VAL A 113 2.25 13.01 7.90
C VAL A 113 2.61 12.87 6.42
N THR A 114 2.38 11.71 5.82
CA THR A 114 2.64 11.48 4.40
C THR A 114 1.73 12.35 3.51
N ILE A 115 0.45 12.49 3.86
CA ILE A 115 -0.49 13.34 3.10
C ILE A 115 -0.08 14.82 3.13
N VAL A 116 0.41 15.32 4.28
CA VAL A 116 0.96 16.68 4.39
C VAL A 116 2.20 16.87 3.52
N HIS A 117 3.11 15.90 3.49
CA HIS A 117 4.28 15.92 2.60
C HIS A 117 3.86 15.94 1.12
N LEU A 118 2.82 15.19 0.75
CA LEU A 118 2.28 15.20 -0.61
C LEU A 118 1.67 16.55 -0.99
N LEU A 119 0.96 17.23 -0.06
CA LEU A 119 0.48 18.60 -0.26
C LEU A 119 1.65 19.57 -0.41
N GLY A 120 2.68 19.45 0.43
CA GLY A 120 3.90 20.25 0.33
C GLY A 120 4.59 20.06 -1.03
N LEU A 121 4.78 18.82 -1.46
CA LEU A 121 5.35 18.50 -2.77
C LEU A 121 4.50 19.07 -3.92
N PHE A 122 3.18 18.94 -3.86
CA PHE A 122 2.26 19.56 -4.83
C PHE A 122 2.47 21.07 -4.92
N MET A 123 2.60 21.78 -3.79
CA MET A 123 2.86 23.22 -3.79
C MET A 123 4.22 23.58 -4.38
N VAL A 124 5.27 22.84 -4.06
CA VAL A 124 6.62 23.03 -4.64
C VAL A 124 6.58 22.89 -6.15
N LEU A 125 6.10 21.73 -6.63
CA LEU A 125 6.05 21.40 -8.05
C LEU A 125 5.20 22.39 -8.85
N GLY A 126 3.98 22.66 -8.36
CA GLY A 126 3.02 23.55 -9.01
C GLY A 126 3.44 25.02 -9.04
N SER A 127 4.32 25.44 -8.11
CA SER A 127 4.83 26.82 -8.04
C SER A 127 6.15 27.02 -8.81
N VAL A 128 6.95 25.99 -8.99
CA VAL A 128 8.31 26.10 -9.56
C VAL A 128 8.38 25.62 -11.01
N LEU A 129 7.72 24.51 -11.35
CA LEU A 129 7.69 23.96 -12.71
C LEU A 129 6.55 24.61 -13.51
N ASN A 130 6.82 25.74 -14.17
CA ASN A 130 5.77 26.56 -14.78
C ASN A 130 5.57 26.35 -16.28
N THR A 131 6.39 25.52 -16.93
CA THR A 131 6.34 25.28 -18.38
C THR A 131 6.14 23.80 -18.71
N LYS A 132 5.40 23.52 -19.81
CA LYS A 132 5.26 22.15 -20.31
C LYS A 132 6.62 21.49 -20.60
N LYS A 133 7.64 22.26 -21.00
CA LYS A 133 8.97 21.74 -21.29
C LYS A 133 9.64 21.15 -20.05
N GLU A 134 9.54 21.82 -18.89
CA GLU A 134 10.08 21.33 -17.62
C GLU A 134 9.40 20.01 -17.21
N TRP A 135 8.08 19.95 -17.32
CA TRP A 135 7.29 18.74 -17.01
C TRP A 135 7.59 17.59 -17.97
N TYR A 136 7.72 17.87 -19.27
CA TYR A 136 8.05 16.82 -20.23
C TYR A 136 9.45 16.24 -20.00
N ILE A 137 10.42 17.03 -19.51
CA ILE A 137 11.74 16.52 -19.11
C ILE A 137 11.58 15.58 -17.90
N LEU A 138 10.79 15.96 -16.89
CA LEU A 138 10.50 15.10 -15.73
C LEU A 138 9.88 13.76 -16.19
N PHE A 139 8.90 13.81 -17.06
CA PHE A 139 8.25 12.60 -17.59
C PHE A 139 9.18 11.73 -18.44
N GLN A 140 10.08 12.34 -19.22
CA GLN A 140 11.10 11.60 -19.99
C GLN A 140 12.08 10.86 -19.07
N ILE A 141 12.50 11.48 -17.97
CA ILE A 141 13.37 10.83 -16.98
C ILE A 141 12.62 9.70 -16.27
N SER A 142 11.33 9.88 -15.96
CA SER A 142 10.48 8.82 -15.44
C SER A 142 10.42 7.62 -16.39
N LEU A 143 10.23 7.86 -17.70
CA LEU A 143 10.24 6.78 -18.69
C LEU A 143 11.62 6.09 -18.81
N ALA A 144 12.71 6.82 -18.69
CA ALA A 144 14.04 6.21 -18.64
C ALA A 144 14.19 5.30 -17.40
N GLY A 145 13.69 5.75 -16.23
CA GLY A 145 13.58 4.94 -15.03
C GLY A 145 12.73 3.69 -15.26
N SER A 146 11.58 3.81 -15.93
CA SER A 146 10.72 2.65 -16.19
C SER A 146 11.36 1.60 -17.09
N LEU A 147 12.23 2.00 -18.02
CA LEU A 147 13.03 1.06 -18.81
C LEU A 147 14.13 0.39 -17.98
N ALA A 148 14.73 1.10 -17.00
CA ALA A 148 15.63 0.47 -16.05
C ALA A 148 14.88 -0.55 -15.16
N MET A 149 13.64 -0.25 -14.75
CA MET A 149 12.79 -1.18 -14.02
C MET A 149 12.46 -2.44 -14.83
N LEU A 150 12.26 -2.31 -16.16
CA LEU A 150 12.09 -3.46 -17.05
C LEU A 150 13.31 -4.39 -17.02
N VAL A 151 14.53 -3.84 -17.00
CA VAL A 151 15.76 -4.66 -16.90
C VAL A 151 15.77 -5.44 -15.57
N LEU A 152 15.35 -4.83 -14.46
CA LEU A 152 15.23 -5.51 -13.17
C LEU A 152 14.16 -6.61 -13.21
N ALA A 153 13.03 -6.40 -13.91
CA ALA A 153 11.99 -7.42 -14.09
C ALA A 153 12.52 -8.64 -14.87
N PHE A 154 13.32 -8.42 -15.93
CA PHE A 154 13.96 -9.52 -16.64
C PHE A 154 15.00 -10.27 -15.78
N LYS A 155 15.78 -9.53 -14.97
CA LYS A 155 16.71 -10.13 -14.03
C LYS A 155 15.97 -11.05 -13.05
N GLU A 156 14.91 -10.59 -12.43
CA GLU A 156 14.07 -11.36 -11.50
C GLU A 156 13.52 -12.65 -12.15
N ILE A 157 12.99 -12.56 -13.37
CA ILE A 157 12.52 -13.74 -14.13
C ILE A 157 13.66 -14.72 -14.41
N SER A 158 14.86 -14.22 -14.75
CA SER A 158 16.01 -15.10 -15.04
C SER A 158 16.53 -15.79 -13.78
N GLU A 159 16.57 -15.10 -12.65
CA GLU A 159 16.96 -15.67 -11.35
C GLU A 159 15.96 -16.74 -10.91
N PHE A 160 14.65 -16.48 -11.08
CA PHE A 160 13.60 -17.46 -10.81
C PHE A 160 13.75 -18.72 -11.68
N ALA A 161 14.03 -18.55 -12.97
CA ALA A 161 14.23 -19.66 -13.91
C ALA A 161 15.41 -20.57 -13.52
N VAL A 162 16.50 -19.98 -13.03
CA VAL A 162 17.69 -20.72 -12.57
C VAL A 162 17.41 -21.46 -11.26
N GLY A 163 16.67 -20.84 -10.33
CA GLY A 163 16.37 -21.42 -9.01
C GLY A 163 15.26 -22.47 -9.02
N ASN A 164 14.42 -22.51 -10.07
CA ASN A 164 13.21 -23.37 -10.12
C ASN A 164 13.16 -24.19 -11.43
N PHE A 165 14.04 -25.16 -11.55
CA PHE A 165 14.11 -26.03 -12.73
C PHE A 165 12.76 -26.72 -13.02
N GLY A 166 12.26 -26.60 -14.25
CA GLY A 166 11.00 -27.20 -14.67
C GLY A 166 9.74 -26.35 -14.45
N VAL A 167 9.86 -25.21 -13.76
CA VAL A 167 8.74 -24.26 -13.60
C VAL A 167 8.81 -23.21 -14.73
N ASN A 168 7.66 -22.89 -15.34
CA ASN A 168 7.61 -21.85 -16.36
C ASN A 168 7.90 -20.47 -15.74
N PRO A 169 9.05 -19.82 -16.04
CA PRO A 169 9.44 -18.58 -15.42
C PRO A 169 8.51 -17.40 -15.79
N TRP A 170 7.76 -17.51 -16.88
CA TRP A 170 6.78 -16.50 -17.29
C TRP A 170 5.51 -16.49 -16.44
N ASN A 171 5.35 -17.47 -15.53
CA ASN A 171 4.29 -17.49 -14.52
C ASN A 171 4.68 -16.74 -13.23
N LEU A 172 5.91 -16.22 -13.12
CA LEU A 172 6.31 -15.37 -12.02
C LEU A 172 5.57 -14.04 -12.10
N ARG A 173 4.98 -13.61 -10.99
CA ARG A 173 4.47 -12.25 -10.81
C ARG A 173 5.61 -11.34 -10.38
N VAL A 174 6.15 -10.60 -11.32
CA VAL A 174 7.28 -9.68 -11.03
C VAL A 174 6.86 -8.54 -10.09
N ASP A 175 7.74 -8.18 -9.17
CA ASP A 175 7.56 -7.04 -8.25
C ASP A 175 8.80 -6.13 -8.14
N THR A 176 9.95 -6.61 -8.54
CA THR A 176 11.24 -5.92 -8.64
C THR A 176 11.66 -5.26 -7.31
N THR A 177 12.32 -4.12 -7.38
CA THR A 177 12.67 -3.29 -6.20
C THR A 177 11.45 -2.58 -5.59
N ILE A 178 10.29 -2.63 -6.21
CA ILE A 178 9.06 -2.08 -5.63
C ILE A 178 8.53 -2.97 -4.51
N GLY A 179 8.75 -4.31 -4.61
CA GLY A 179 8.48 -5.29 -3.58
C GLY A 179 7.02 -5.74 -3.48
N ASN A 180 6.20 -5.37 -4.48
CA ASN A 180 4.84 -5.87 -4.62
C ASN A 180 4.38 -5.71 -6.07
N SER A 181 3.91 -6.80 -6.69
CA SER A 181 3.45 -6.80 -8.07
C SER A 181 2.33 -5.78 -8.34
N THR A 182 1.44 -5.54 -7.37
CA THR A 182 0.35 -4.57 -7.52
C THR A 182 0.88 -3.13 -7.57
N PHE A 183 1.92 -2.83 -6.80
CA PHE A 183 2.56 -1.52 -6.76
C PHE A 183 3.40 -1.28 -8.03
N LEU A 184 4.06 -2.32 -8.55
CA LEU A 184 4.73 -2.27 -9.84
C LEU A 184 3.74 -2.05 -10.98
N ALA A 185 2.55 -2.65 -10.90
CA ALA A 185 1.51 -2.50 -11.92
C ALA A 185 1.04 -1.05 -12.06
N VAL A 186 0.81 -0.33 -10.95
CA VAL A 186 0.38 1.08 -11.01
C VAL A 186 1.51 2.00 -11.46
N TYR A 187 2.77 1.70 -11.11
CA TYR A 187 3.94 2.39 -11.66
C TYR A 187 4.01 2.26 -13.19
N ALA A 188 3.84 1.05 -13.71
CA ALA A 188 3.82 0.77 -15.14
C ALA A 188 2.59 1.41 -15.82
N LEU A 189 1.43 1.43 -15.15
CA LEU A 189 0.22 2.10 -15.64
C LEU A 189 0.46 3.59 -15.89
N PHE A 190 0.99 4.32 -14.91
CA PHE A 190 1.31 5.74 -15.09
C PHE A 190 2.33 5.97 -16.19
N ASN A 191 3.42 5.20 -16.24
CA ASN A 191 4.46 5.35 -17.27
C ASN A 191 3.93 5.00 -18.67
N SER A 192 2.99 4.06 -18.82
CA SER A 192 2.30 3.80 -20.10
C SER A 192 1.56 5.04 -20.59
N PHE A 193 0.75 5.68 -19.74
CA PHE A 193 0.03 6.89 -20.13
C PHE A 193 0.93 8.11 -20.30
N LEU A 194 2.03 8.23 -19.53
CA LEU A 194 3.04 9.28 -19.75
C LEU A 194 3.73 9.12 -21.11
N ALA A 195 4.03 7.89 -21.51
CA ALA A 195 4.56 7.61 -22.84
C ALA A 195 3.56 8.05 -23.93
N LEU A 196 2.27 7.72 -23.80
CA LEU A 196 1.22 8.19 -24.71
C LEU A 196 1.14 9.72 -24.76
N LEU A 197 1.18 10.39 -23.59
CA LEU A 197 1.17 11.85 -23.53
C LEU A 197 2.35 12.47 -24.31
N LEU A 198 3.54 11.88 -24.19
CA LEU A 198 4.74 12.33 -24.88
C LEU A 198 4.74 11.99 -26.37
N ILE A 199 4.13 10.89 -26.79
CA ILE A 199 3.91 10.55 -28.21
C ILE A 199 3.02 11.62 -28.87
N PHE A 200 1.93 12.00 -28.21
CA PHE A 200 0.93 12.90 -28.78
C PHE A 200 1.21 14.40 -28.57
N LYS A 201 2.24 14.78 -27.81
CA LYS A 201 2.59 16.20 -27.57
C LYS A 201 2.94 16.95 -28.88
N ASP A 202 3.53 16.23 -29.86
CA ASP A 202 3.96 16.76 -31.15
C ASP A 202 3.36 15.96 -32.31
N THR A 203 2.20 16.39 -32.74
CA THR A 203 1.45 15.75 -33.86
C THR A 203 2.19 15.76 -35.19
N ASN A 204 3.08 16.75 -35.44
CA ASN A 204 3.87 16.81 -36.65
C ASN A 204 4.95 15.73 -36.65
N ARG A 205 5.64 15.53 -35.55
CA ARG A 205 6.61 14.43 -35.38
C ARG A 205 5.95 13.07 -35.49
N LEU A 206 4.76 12.91 -34.93
CA LEU A 206 4.00 11.68 -35.06
C LEU A 206 3.60 11.40 -36.50
N SER A 207 3.14 12.41 -37.27
CA SER A 207 2.84 12.27 -38.68
C SER A 207 4.06 11.86 -39.49
N ASN A 208 5.22 12.48 -39.22
CA ASN A 208 6.50 12.15 -39.90
C ASN A 208 7.03 10.76 -39.49
N PHE A 209 6.69 10.27 -38.30
CA PHE A 209 7.03 8.93 -37.85
C PHE A 209 6.20 7.86 -38.58
N ILE A 210 4.88 8.10 -38.70
CA ILE A 210 3.94 7.16 -39.36
C ILE A 210 4.15 7.13 -40.89
N LYS A 211 4.50 8.26 -41.49
CA LYS A 211 4.77 8.38 -42.93
C LYS A 211 6.20 8.86 -43.17
N PRO A 212 7.21 8.02 -42.92
CA PRO A 212 8.60 8.46 -43.05
C PRO A 212 8.95 8.68 -44.54
N ALA A 213 9.39 9.89 -44.88
CA ALA A 213 10.23 10.06 -46.07
C ALA A 213 11.53 9.28 -45.83
N LYS A 214 12.04 8.55 -46.82
CA LYS A 214 13.11 7.52 -46.75
C LYS A 214 14.37 7.83 -45.92
N LYS A 215 14.58 9.06 -45.43
CA LYS A 215 15.75 9.50 -44.63
C LYS A 215 15.45 9.91 -43.18
N THR A 216 14.21 9.83 -42.68
CA THR A 216 13.79 10.43 -41.41
C THR A 216 13.48 9.45 -40.29
N CYS A 217 13.50 8.14 -40.52
CA CYS A 217 13.11 7.14 -39.52
C CYS A 217 14.06 7.14 -38.28
N LEU A 218 15.37 7.14 -38.50
CA LEU A 218 16.40 7.20 -37.45
C LEU A 218 16.54 8.60 -36.81
N ALA A 219 16.13 9.67 -37.51
CA ALA A 219 16.15 11.03 -36.95
C ALA A 219 15.12 11.26 -35.84
N ASN A 220 14.12 10.37 -35.68
CA ASN A 220 13.07 10.47 -34.67
C ASN A 220 13.32 9.59 -33.46
N TRP A 221 14.58 9.44 -32.98
CA TRP A 221 14.94 8.59 -31.84
C TRP A 221 14.08 8.83 -30.58
N GLN A 222 13.66 10.08 -30.31
CA GLN A 222 12.79 10.40 -29.21
C GLN A 222 11.41 9.73 -29.33
N MET A 223 10.86 9.62 -30.55
CA MET A 223 9.59 8.94 -30.76
C MET A 223 9.73 7.44 -30.53
N TRP A 224 10.81 6.83 -31.01
CA TRP A 224 11.13 5.43 -30.74
C TRP A 224 11.27 5.16 -29.24
N PHE A 225 11.97 6.04 -28.53
CA PHE A 225 12.10 5.95 -27.08
C PHE A 225 10.73 5.91 -26.38
N TYR A 226 9.77 6.78 -26.77
CA TYR A 226 8.44 6.78 -26.16
C TYR A 226 7.64 5.54 -26.54
N VAL A 227 7.72 5.07 -27.77
CA VAL A 227 7.02 3.86 -28.23
C VAL A 227 7.57 2.62 -27.51
N VAL A 228 8.89 2.48 -27.43
CA VAL A 228 9.53 1.39 -26.70
C VAL A 228 9.14 1.43 -25.22
N ALA A 229 9.18 2.61 -24.59
CA ALA A 229 8.77 2.75 -23.20
C ALA A 229 7.28 2.40 -23.01
N PHE A 230 6.40 2.76 -23.94
CA PHE A 230 4.99 2.40 -23.90
C PHE A 230 4.79 0.88 -23.93
N ILE A 231 5.40 0.20 -24.89
CA ILE A 231 5.29 -1.26 -25.04
C ILE A 231 5.89 -1.98 -23.82
N ALA A 232 7.06 -1.53 -23.35
CA ALA A 232 7.75 -2.08 -22.20
C ALA A 232 6.91 -1.99 -20.92
N ASN A 233 6.30 -0.84 -20.67
CA ASN A 233 5.44 -0.66 -19.48
C ASN A 233 4.15 -1.46 -19.58
N ILE A 234 3.53 -1.59 -20.75
CA ILE A 234 2.39 -2.49 -20.96
C ILE A 234 2.79 -3.93 -20.64
N TRP A 235 3.90 -4.40 -21.23
CA TRP A 235 4.39 -5.75 -20.96
C TRP A 235 4.61 -6.00 -19.46
N MET A 236 5.32 -5.07 -18.80
CA MET A 236 5.60 -5.16 -17.37
C MET A 236 4.31 -5.17 -16.53
N LEU A 237 3.32 -4.32 -16.87
CA LEU A 237 2.02 -4.30 -16.23
C LEU A 237 1.32 -5.66 -16.32
N PHE A 238 1.31 -6.27 -17.50
CA PHE A 238 0.70 -7.58 -17.70
C PHE A 238 1.45 -8.68 -16.94
N GLN A 239 2.79 -8.63 -16.90
CA GLN A 239 3.62 -9.60 -16.18
C GLN A 239 3.41 -9.54 -14.64
N THR A 240 2.91 -8.42 -14.10
CA THR A 240 2.52 -8.37 -12.67
C THR A 240 1.30 -9.20 -12.35
N GLY A 241 0.49 -9.59 -13.31
CA GLY A 241 -0.77 -10.32 -13.10
C GLY A 241 -1.84 -9.54 -12.32
N THR A 242 -1.75 -8.21 -12.25
CA THR A 242 -2.65 -7.36 -11.42
C THR A 242 -3.90 -6.96 -12.18
N ARG A 243 -5.03 -7.65 -11.90
CA ARG A 243 -6.33 -7.46 -12.58
C ARG A 243 -6.81 -5.99 -12.57
N GLY A 244 -6.73 -5.31 -11.43
CA GLY A 244 -7.17 -3.92 -11.29
C GLY A 244 -6.40 -2.94 -12.19
N ALA A 245 -5.09 -3.13 -12.37
CA ALA A 245 -4.27 -2.30 -13.24
C ALA A 245 -4.50 -2.60 -14.73
N MET A 246 -4.73 -3.89 -15.08
CA MET A 246 -5.11 -4.28 -16.43
C MET A 246 -6.45 -3.64 -16.84
N LEU A 247 -7.47 -3.74 -15.98
CA LEU A 247 -8.75 -3.07 -16.18
C LEU A 247 -8.59 -1.55 -16.25
N GLY A 248 -7.73 -0.96 -15.42
CA GLY A 248 -7.40 0.46 -15.45
C GLY A 248 -6.75 0.89 -16.77
N LEU A 249 -5.80 0.12 -17.30
CA LEU A 249 -5.18 0.41 -18.62
C LEU A 249 -6.22 0.33 -19.74
N ILE A 250 -6.99 -0.75 -19.77
CA ILE A 250 -8.05 -0.97 -20.79
C ILE A 250 -9.10 0.14 -20.69
N GLY A 251 -9.64 0.39 -19.51
CA GLY A 251 -10.66 1.43 -19.28
C GLY A 251 -10.16 2.82 -19.62
N GLY A 252 -8.90 3.14 -19.28
CA GLY A 252 -8.26 4.40 -19.64
C GLY A 252 -8.09 4.59 -21.13
N ILE A 253 -7.66 3.54 -21.87
CA ILE A 253 -7.54 3.57 -23.35
C ILE A 253 -8.92 3.75 -23.99
N VAL A 254 -9.92 3.01 -23.54
CA VAL A 254 -11.32 3.15 -24.00
C VAL A 254 -11.83 4.58 -23.75
N LEU A 255 -11.57 5.12 -22.55
CA LEU A 255 -11.94 6.48 -22.19
C LEU A 255 -11.26 7.54 -23.11
N ILE A 256 -9.98 7.34 -23.45
CA ILE A 256 -9.28 8.19 -24.43
C ILE A 256 -10.00 8.16 -25.78
N GLY A 257 -10.35 6.97 -26.26
CA GLY A 257 -11.08 6.81 -27.51
C GLY A 257 -12.42 7.55 -27.50
N LEU A 258 -13.24 7.34 -26.46
CA LEU A 258 -14.53 8.00 -26.30
C LEU A 258 -14.40 9.53 -26.22
N LEU A 259 -13.43 10.03 -25.44
CA LEU A 259 -13.19 11.47 -25.33
C LEU A 259 -12.73 12.07 -26.66
N MET A 260 -11.87 11.39 -27.43
CA MET A 260 -11.46 11.87 -28.75
C MET A 260 -12.64 11.91 -29.73
N ALA A 261 -13.51 10.91 -29.70
CA ALA A 261 -14.73 10.91 -30.53
C ALA A 261 -15.69 12.07 -30.15
N PHE A 262 -15.70 12.49 -28.89
CA PHE A 262 -16.52 13.59 -28.39
C PHE A 262 -15.91 14.97 -28.63
N LEU A 263 -14.60 15.11 -28.40
CA LEU A 263 -13.90 16.40 -28.46
C LEU A 263 -13.58 16.83 -29.92
N GLU A 264 -13.36 15.87 -30.84
CA GLU A 264 -13.03 16.12 -32.26
C GLU A 264 -14.24 15.90 -33.18
N LYS A 265 -15.27 16.71 -32.95
CA LYS A 265 -16.59 16.55 -33.65
C LYS A 265 -16.49 16.62 -35.17
N GLU A 266 -15.60 17.43 -35.72
CA GLU A 266 -15.50 17.71 -37.17
C GLU A 266 -14.67 16.65 -37.94
N LYS A 267 -13.86 15.84 -37.21
CA LYS A 267 -12.95 14.89 -37.87
C LYS A 267 -13.46 13.44 -37.67
N ALA A 268 -14.23 12.97 -38.65
CA ALA A 268 -14.77 11.61 -38.67
C ALA A 268 -13.71 10.51 -38.48
N VAL A 269 -12.46 10.78 -38.81
CA VAL A 269 -11.33 9.85 -38.66
C VAL A 269 -11.10 9.49 -37.17
N TYR A 270 -11.19 10.45 -36.26
CA TYR A 270 -10.99 10.16 -34.82
C TYR A 270 -12.11 9.29 -34.22
N LYS A 271 -13.35 9.48 -34.70
CA LYS A 271 -14.49 8.60 -34.34
C LYS A 271 -14.26 7.17 -34.80
N LYS A 272 -13.78 7.01 -36.07
CA LYS A 272 -13.48 5.69 -36.61
C LYS A 272 -12.34 5.01 -35.85
N ILE A 273 -11.27 5.75 -35.50
CA ILE A 273 -10.15 5.24 -34.70
C ILE A 273 -10.65 4.84 -33.29
N ALA A 274 -11.46 5.67 -32.65
CA ALA A 274 -12.03 5.36 -31.33
C ALA A 274 -12.87 4.07 -31.37
N ILE A 275 -13.75 3.94 -32.35
CA ILE A 275 -14.56 2.72 -32.52
C ILE A 275 -13.67 1.51 -32.79
N ALA A 276 -12.64 1.66 -33.65
CA ALA A 276 -11.71 0.59 -33.96
C ALA A 276 -10.92 0.15 -32.71
N VAL A 277 -10.43 1.09 -31.89
CA VAL A 277 -9.73 0.78 -30.63
C VAL A 277 -10.64 0.03 -29.67
N ILE A 278 -11.88 0.49 -29.48
CA ILE A 278 -12.84 -0.18 -28.62
C ILE A 278 -13.16 -1.58 -29.16
N ALA A 279 -13.40 -1.71 -30.47
CA ALA A 279 -13.69 -3.00 -31.10
C ALA A 279 -12.52 -3.99 -30.94
N VAL A 280 -11.27 -3.53 -31.13
CA VAL A 280 -10.07 -4.36 -30.92
C VAL A 280 -9.96 -4.81 -29.47
N VAL A 281 -10.18 -3.91 -28.50
CA VAL A 281 -10.15 -4.27 -27.06
C VAL A 281 -11.22 -5.32 -26.73
N VAL A 282 -12.47 -5.13 -27.20
CA VAL A 282 -13.57 -6.08 -26.98
C VAL A 282 -13.25 -7.42 -27.66
N LEU A 283 -12.72 -7.39 -28.87
CA LEU A 283 -12.31 -8.60 -29.61
C LEU A 283 -11.23 -9.38 -28.86
N LEU A 284 -10.18 -8.71 -28.38
CA LEU A 284 -9.08 -9.34 -27.64
C LEU A 284 -9.57 -9.97 -26.35
N ILE A 285 -10.43 -9.26 -25.59
CA ILE A 285 -11.06 -9.82 -24.39
C ILE A 285 -11.91 -11.04 -24.76
N GLY A 286 -12.73 -10.95 -25.79
CA GLY A 286 -13.56 -12.05 -26.27
C GLY A 286 -12.74 -13.28 -26.68
N ILE A 287 -11.60 -13.09 -27.35
CA ILE A 287 -10.67 -14.18 -27.71
C ILE A 287 -10.12 -14.85 -26.46
N VAL A 288 -9.64 -14.06 -25.47
CA VAL A 288 -9.11 -14.62 -24.22
C VAL A 288 -10.18 -15.44 -23.47
N PHE A 289 -11.43 -14.93 -23.40
CA PHE A 289 -12.52 -15.68 -22.79
C PHE A 289 -12.88 -16.96 -23.55
N SER A 290 -12.88 -16.92 -24.88
CA SER A 290 -13.16 -18.11 -25.71
C SER A 290 -12.09 -19.19 -25.59
N LEU A 291 -10.86 -18.79 -25.36
CA LEU A 291 -9.69 -19.69 -25.22
C LEU A 291 -9.33 -19.97 -23.73
N ARG A 292 -10.15 -19.59 -22.79
CA ARG A 292 -9.83 -19.60 -21.35
C ARG A 292 -9.40 -20.97 -20.81
N ASP A 293 -9.95 -22.06 -21.36
CA ASP A 293 -9.70 -23.43 -20.91
C ASP A 293 -8.51 -24.08 -21.64
N THR A 294 -7.82 -23.36 -22.54
CA THR A 294 -6.64 -23.87 -23.25
C THR A 294 -5.37 -23.72 -22.43
N ASP A 295 -4.42 -24.66 -22.64
CA ASP A 295 -3.09 -24.59 -22.01
C ASP A 295 -2.38 -23.27 -22.30
N PHE A 296 -2.56 -22.69 -23.50
CA PHE A 296 -1.99 -21.42 -23.89
C PHE A 296 -2.44 -20.27 -22.96
N VAL A 297 -3.71 -20.21 -22.59
CA VAL A 297 -4.25 -19.18 -21.70
C VAL A 297 -3.87 -19.51 -20.24
N GLN A 298 -3.99 -20.77 -19.82
CA GLN A 298 -3.74 -21.17 -18.43
C GLN A 298 -2.24 -21.10 -18.06
N SER A 299 -1.34 -21.38 -19.01
CA SER A 299 0.11 -21.30 -18.78
C SER A 299 0.67 -19.88 -18.80
N ASN A 300 -0.13 -18.86 -19.13
CA ASN A 300 0.29 -17.45 -19.14
C ASN A 300 -0.42 -16.68 -18.05
N ILE A 301 0.34 -16.09 -17.10
CA ILE A 301 -0.21 -15.38 -15.94
C ILE A 301 -1.13 -14.22 -16.33
N ALA A 302 -0.80 -13.46 -17.37
CA ALA A 302 -1.61 -12.31 -17.79
C ALA A 302 -2.97 -12.76 -18.36
N LEU A 303 -2.94 -13.78 -19.23
CA LEU A 303 -4.13 -14.28 -19.91
C LEU A 303 -5.04 -15.04 -18.93
N SER A 304 -4.49 -15.90 -18.08
CA SER A 304 -5.25 -16.62 -17.06
C SER A 304 -5.92 -15.68 -16.07
N ARG A 305 -5.27 -14.57 -15.69
CA ARG A 305 -5.84 -13.54 -14.82
C ARG A 305 -6.98 -12.76 -15.48
N ILE A 306 -6.94 -12.53 -16.78
CA ILE A 306 -8.05 -11.94 -17.54
C ILE A 306 -9.18 -12.96 -17.70
N ALA A 307 -8.86 -14.19 -18.05
CA ALA A 307 -9.82 -15.26 -18.23
C ALA A 307 -10.58 -15.62 -16.94
N SER A 308 -9.93 -15.47 -15.78
CA SER A 308 -10.51 -15.73 -14.45
C SER A 308 -11.16 -14.50 -13.79
N LEU A 309 -11.66 -13.52 -14.57
CA LEU A 309 -12.43 -12.37 -14.07
C LEU A 309 -13.86 -12.79 -13.65
N SER A 310 -13.99 -13.77 -12.76
CA SER A 310 -15.28 -14.06 -12.12
C SER A 310 -15.41 -13.19 -10.85
N VAL A 311 -16.58 -12.60 -10.66
CA VAL A 311 -16.87 -11.69 -9.53
C VAL A 311 -16.95 -12.44 -8.20
N ILE A 312 -17.05 -13.78 -8.20
CA ILE A 312 -17.59 -14.55 -7.07
C ILE A 312 -16.56 -15.42 -6.34
N GLU A 313 -15.31 -15.55 -6.82
CA GLU A 313 -14.34 -16.48 -6.24
C GLU A 313 -13.18 -15.82 -5.48
N GLY A 314 -12.82 -16.41 -4.33
CA GLY A 314 -11.60 -16.15 -3.58
C GLY A 314 -11.40 -14.69 -3.16
N THR A 315 -10.35 -14.05 -3.65
CA THR A 315 -9.97 -12.67 -3.29
C THR A 315 -11.03 -11.61 -3.62
N SER A 316 -11.93 -11.87 -4.57
CA SER A 316 -13.05 -10.97 -4.90
C SER A 316 -14.13 -10.98 -3.81
N GLN A 317 -14.43 -12.17 -3.26
CA GLN A 317 -15.40 -12.30 -2.17
C GLN A 317 -14.87 -11.63 -0.89
N ALA A 318 -13.58 -11.78 -0.57
CA ALA A 318 -12.96 -11.11 0.57
C ALA A 318 -13.12 -9.58 0.48
N ARG A 319 -12.93 -8.99 -0.70
CA ARG A 319 -13.14 -7.54 -0.92
C ARG A 319 -14.61 -7.14 -0.74
N ILE A 320 -15.55 -7.91 -1.29
CA ILE A 320 -16.99 -7.64 -1.10
C ILE A 320 -17.35 -7.66 0.39
N ASN A 321 -16.81 -8.60 1.15
CA ASN A 321 -17.02 -8.66 2.59
C ASN A 321 -16.41 -7.43 3.29
N ASN A 322 -15.19 -7.01 2.92
CA ASN A 322 -14.58 -5.78 3.44
C ASN A 322 -15.44 -4.54 3.14
N TRP A 323 -16.02 -4.44 1.93
CA TRP A 323 -16.90 -3.33 1.58
C TRP A 323 -18.22 -3.33 2.38
N LYS A 324 -18.79 -4.51 2.68
CA LYS A 324 -19.95 -4.64 3.57
C LYS A 324 -19.59 -4.17 4.98
N MET A 325 -18.47 -4.64 5.54
CA MET A 325 -17.98 -4.23 6.85
C MET A 325 -17.70 -2.72 6.88
N ALA A 326 -17.05 -2.18 5.85
CA ALA A 326 -16.82 -0.74 5.70
C ALA A 326 -18.13 0.06 5.67
N SER A 327 -19.17 -0.46 4.99
CA SER A 327 -20.48 0.21 4.92
C SER A 327 -21.14 0.30 6.30
N GLU A 328 -21.05 -0.75 7.11
CA GLU A 328 -21.56 -0.72 8.50
C GLU A 328 -20.72 0.23 9.37
N GLY A 329 -19.39 0.19 9.26
CA GLY A 329 -18.51 1.12 9.97
C GLY A 329 -18.76 2.59 9.60
N PHE A 330 -19.08 2.89 8.34
CA PHE A 330 -19.49 4.24 7.94
C PHE A 330 -20.77 4.70 8.61
N LYS A 331 -21.76 3.84 8.78
CA LYS A 331 -23.01 4.17 9.51
C LYS A 331 -22.75 4.56 10.96
N ASP A 332 -21.75 3.95 11.61
CA ASP A 332 -21.39 4.29 12.98
C ASP A 332 -20.81 5.71 13.11
N ARG A 333 -19.98 6.13 12.14
CA ARG A 333 -19.26 7.41 12.16
C ARG A 333 -19.33 8.15 10.82
N PRO A 334 -20.49 8.60 10.36
CA PRO A 334 -20.68 9.08 8.99
C PRO A 334 -20.04 10.44 8.70
N ILE A 335 -19.82 11.29 9.69
CA ILE A 335 -19.36 12.68 9.50
C ILE A 335 -17.83 12.78 9.43
N LEU A 336 -17.16 12.35 10.46
CA LEU A 336 -15.70 12.44 10.60
C LEU A 336 -14.98 11.11 10.36
N GLY A 337 -15.69 10.00 10.31
CA GLY A 337 -15.10 8.68 10.18
C GLY A 337 -14.39 8.20 11.44
N TRP A 338 -13.49 7.24 11.27
CA TRP A 338 -12.77 6.55 12.33
C TRP A 338 -11.34 7.07 12.53
N GLY A 339 -10.86 7.94 11.63
CA GLY A 339 -9.48 8.35 11.50
C GLY A 339 -8.72 7.48 10.49
N GLN A 340 -7.68 8.05 9.89
CA GLN A 340 -6.84 7.37 8.90
C GLN A 340 -6.12 6.17 9.53
N GLY A 341 -6.02 5.04 8.81
CA GLY A 341 -5.34 3.84 9.30
C GLY A 341 -6.12 3.01 10.33
N ASN A 342 -7.40 3.34 10.60
CA ASN A 342 -8.21 2.70 11.65
C ASN A 342 -9.27 1.72 11.10
N PHE A 343 -9.12 1.23 9.88
CA PHE A 343 -10.05 0.25 9.30
C PHE A 343 -10.08 -1.07 10.09
N ASN A 344 -8.98 -1.48 10.72
CA ASN A 344 -8.90 -2.68 11.54
C ASN A 344 -9.94 -2.70 12.67
N TYR A 345 -10.28 -1.55 13.28
CA TYR A 345 -11.33 -1.47 14.30
C TYR A 345 -12.73 -1.69 13.71
N VAL A 346 -12.97 -1.19 12.50
CA VAL A 346 -14.21 -1.44 11.76
C VAL A 346 -14.31 -2.91 11.36
N PHE A 347 -13.20 -3.47 10.86
CA PHE A 347 -13.10 -4.87 10.47
C PHE A 347 -13.41 -5.81 11.63
N ASP A 348 -12.85 -5.55 12.83
CA ASP A 348 -13.09 -6.38 14.02
C ASP A 348 -14.52 -6.24 14.54
N LYS A 349 -15.04 -4.99 14.63
CA LYS A 349 -16.39 -4.72 15.15
C LYS A 349 -17.51 -5.30 14.28
N HIS A 350 -17.33 -5.26 12.95
CA HIS A 350 -18.35 -5.67 11.97
C HIS A 350 -17.93 -6.95 11.22
N TYR A 351 -17.07 -7.77 11.82
CA TYR A 351 -16.53 -8.96 11.16
C TYR A 351 -17.67 -9.89 10.69
N LEU A 352 -17.55 -10.30 9.43
CA LEU A 352 -18.49 -11.24 8.80
C LEU A 352 -17.93 -12.66 8.88
N PRO A 353 -18.68 -13.64 9.45
CA PRO A 353 -18.23 -15.03 9.58
C PRO A 353 -17.80 -15.67 8.26
N GLU A 354 -18.43 -15.31 7.15
CA GLU A 354 -18.09 -15.81 5.81
C GLU A 354 -16.68 -15.38 5.35
N HIS A 355 -16.09 -14.40 6.04
CA HIS A 355 -14.72 -13.95 5.77
C HIS A 355 -13.66 -14.93 6.28
N HIS A 356 -14.00 -15.84 7.17
CA HIS A 356 -13.09 -16.85 7.74
C HIS A 356 -12.38 -17.67 6.64
N GLY A 357 -11.08 -17.91 6.83
CA GLY A 357 -10.20 -18.54 5.84
C GLY A 357 -9.52 -17.58 4.88
N ASN A 358 -9.80 -16.26 4.97
CA ASN A 358 -9.01 -15.20 4.37
C ASN A 358 -8.02 -14.63 5.40
N GLU A 359 -7.36 -13.52 5.08
CA GLU A 359 -6.47 -12.84 6.02
C GLU A 359 -7.20 -12.48 7.31
N THR A 360 -6.56 -12.73 8.46
CA THR A 360 -7.16 -12.54 9.78
C THR A 360 -7.28 -11.05 10.14
N TRP A 361 -6.44 -10.20 9.57
CA TRP A 361 -6.36 -8.76 9.86
C TRP A 361 -6.32 -7.97 8.58
N PHE A 362 -7.22 -7.00 8.46
CA PHE A 362 -7.25 -6.03 7.36
C PHE A 362 -7.14 -4.61 7.92
N ASP A 363 -6.29 -3.81 7.30
CA ASP A 363 -6.06 -2.40 7.62
C ASP A 363 -6.63 -1.44 6.56
N SER A 364 -7.27 -1.98 5.51
CA SER A 364 -7.88 -1.24 4.40
C SER A 364 -9.06 -2.02 3.82
N ALA A 365 -10.08 -1.31 3.34
CA ALA A 365 -11.21 -1.92 2.62
C ALA A 365 -10.86 -2.39 1.21
N HIS A 366 -9.65 -2.09 0.71
CA HIS A 366 -9.20 -2.34 -0.67
C HIS A 366 -10.11 -1.68 -1.72
N ASN A 367 -10.67 -0.52 -1.39
CA ASN A 367 -11.43 0.34 -2.28
C ASN A 367 -11.32 1.77 -1.79
N ILE A 368 -10.75 2.63 -2.59
CA ILE A 368 -10.41 4.00 -2.21
C ILE A 368 -11.61 4.84 -1.72
N LEU A 369 -12.81 4.54 -2.21
CA LEU A 369 -14.02 5.24 -1.75
C LEU A 369 -14.36 4.86 -0.30
N PHE A 370 -14.32 3.56 0.00
CA PHE A 370 -14.56 3.09 1.36
C PHE A 370 -13.40 3.46 2.29
N ASP A 371 -12.15 3.42 1.81
CA ASP A 371 -11.00 3.81 2.62
C ASP A 371 -11.14 5.27 3.09
N TRP A 372 -11.52 6.22 2.20
CA TRP A 372 -11.73 7.61 2.62
C TRP A 372 -13.04 7.85 3.37
N LEU A 373 -14.10 7.04 3.14
CA LEU A 373 -15.29 7.08 3.98
C LEU A 373 -14.99 6.66 5.43
N ILE A 374 -14.19 5.63 5.61
CA ILE A 374 -13.79 5.18 6.96
C ILE A 374 -12.80 6.15 7.58
N ALA A 375 -11.80 6.61 6.84
CA ALA A 375 -10.77 7.51 7.37
C ALA A 375 -11.31 8.89 7.73
N GLY A 376 -12.15 9.49 6.89
CA GLY A 376 -12.54 10.89 7.00
C GLY A 376 -14.05 11.16 6.95
N GLY A 377 -14.86 10.12 7.00
CA GLY A 377 -16.33 10.24 6.84
C GLY A 377 -16.70 10.84 5.48
N ILE A 378 -17.91 11.39 5.42
CA ILE A 378 -18.42 12.01 4.18
C ILE A 378 -17.56 13.21 3.74
N PHE A 379 -17.00 13.98 4.67
CA PHE A 379 -16.14 15.12 4.33
C PHE A 379 -14.80 14.67 3.76
N GLY A 380 -14.16 13.62 4.31
CA GLY A 380 -12.94 13.05 3.76
C GLY A 380 -13.11 12.61 2.32
N LEU A 381 -14.14 11.80 2.04
CA LEU A 381 -14.46 11.37 0.68
C LEU A 381 -14.82 12.53 -0.24
N PHE A 382 -15.65 13.48 0.21
CA PHE A 382 -16.08 14.62 -0.59
C PHE A 382 -14.89 15.48 -1.04
N PHE A 383 -13.97 15.83 -0.12
CA PHE A 383 -12.81 16.64 -0.48
C PHE A 383 -11.77 15.85 -1.28
N TYR A 384 -11.62 14.54 -1.05
CA TYR A 384 -10.82 13.69 -1.91
C TYR A 384 -11.33 13.69 -3.36
N LEU A 385 -12.62 13.43 -3.57
CA LEU A 385 -13.23 13.46 -4.91
C LEU A 385 -13.21 14.85 -5.53
N SER A 386 -13.25 15.92 -4.73
CA SER A 386 -13.14 17.29 -5.24
C SER A 386 -11.76 17.60 -5.85
N ILE A 387 -10.67 16.93 -5.42
CA ILE A 387 -9.35 17.00 -6.05
C ILE A 387 -9.43 16.45 -7.49
N TRP A 388 -10.05 15.29 -7.65
CA TRP A 388 -10.25 14.66 -8.96
C TRP A 388 -11.10 15.51 -9.88
N PHE A 389 -12.27 15.93 -9.39
CA PHE A 389 -13.21 16.75 -10.15
C PHE A 389 -12.60 18.09 -10.58
N SER A 390 -11.94 18.80 -9.66
CA SER A 390 -11.30 20.09 -9.97
C SER A 390 -10.14 19.92 -10.97
N THR A 391 -9.41 18.82 -10.92
CA THR A 391 -8.35 18.49 -11.88
C THR A 391 -8.92 18.23 -13.27
N ILE A 392 -9.90 17.36 -13.39
CA ILE A 392 -10.57 17.04 -14.67
C ILE A 392 -11.22 18.30 -15.27
N LEU A 393 -11.92 19.09 -14.45
CA LEU A 393 -12.51 20.34 -14.88
C LEU A 393 -11.47 21.35 -15.38
N SER A 394 -10.31 21.44 -14.71
CA SER A 394 -9.18 22.29 -15.13
C SER A 394 -8.59 21.83 -16.47
N ILE A 395 -8.50 20.52 -16.71
CA ILE A 395 -8.05 19.96 -18.00
C ILE A 395 -9.01 20.39 -19.12
N PHE A 396 -10.33 20.19 -18.95
CA PHE A 396 -11.32 20.51 -20.00
C PHE A 396 -11.43 22.01 -20.28
N LYS A 397 -11.43 22.85 -19.25
CA LYS A 397 -11.51 24.33 -19.39
C LYS A 397 -10.26 24.97 -19.97
N SER A 398 -9.12 24.27 -19.98
CA SER A 398 -7.85 24.83 -20.42
C SER A 398 -7.72 24.84 -21.94
N SER A 399 -7.33 25.98 -22.50
CA SER A 399 -6.88 26.11 -23.90
C SER A 399 -5.40 25.73 -24.08
N LYS A 400 -4.69 25.43 -22.99
CA LYS A 400 -3.25 25.08 -23.02
C LYS A 400 -3.01 23.63 -23.44
N PHE A 401 -4.01 22.76 -23.30
CA PHE A 401 -3.95 21.36 -23.73
C PHE A 401 -4.69 21.17 -25.05
N LYS A 402 -4.09 20.43 -25.98
CA LYS A 402 -4.78 19.93 -27.18
C LYS A 402 -5.82 18.88 -26.76
N ASN A 403 -6.84 18.63 -27.59
CA ASN A 403 -7.89 17.65 -27.27
C ASN A 403 -7.31 16.26 -26.97
N ILE A 404 -6.31 15.80 -27.72
CA ILE A 404 -5.63 14.52 -27.47
C ILE A 404 -4.88 14.51 -26.12
N GLU A 405 -4.21 15.62 -25.75
CA GLU A 405 -3.57 15.72 -24.42
C GLU A 405 -4.60 15.67 -23.30
N LYS A 406 -5.77 16.34 -23.48
CA LYS A 406 -6.90 16.27 -22.54
C LYS A 406 -7.40 14.83 -22.39
N ALA A 407 -7.63 14.16 -23.51
CA ALA A 407 -8.11 12.78 -23.53
C ALA A 407 -7.14 11.82 -22.82
N VAL A 408 -5.82 11.95 -23.09
CA VAL A 408 -4.80 11.12 -22.45
C VAL A 408 -4.70 11.39 -20.95
N LEU A 409 -4.72 12.66 -20.52
CA LEU A 409 -4.67 13.00 -19.09
C LEU A 409 -5.90 12.49 -18.33
N VAL A 410 -7.10 12.64 -18.90
CA VAL A 410 -8.34 12.13 -18.28
C VAL A 410 -8.40 10.61 -18.33
N GLY A 411 -7.93 9.98 -19.42
CA GLY A 411 -7.81 8.53 -19.53
C GLY A 411 -6.84 7.94 -18.51
N MET A 412 -5.69 8.60 -18.28
CA MET A 412 -4.73 8.23 -17.23
C MET A 412 -5.37 8.30 -15.84
N LEU A 413 -6.04 9.42 -15.52
CA LEU A 413 -6.74 9.58 -14.25
C LEU A 413 -7.86 8.54 -14.10
N GLY A 414 -8.67 8.31 -15.15
CA GLY A 414 -9.72 7.31 -15.14
C GLY A 414 -9.18 5.88 -14.96
N GLY A 415 -8.10 5.53 -15.67
CA GLY A 415 -7.43 4.23 -15.50
C GLY A 415 -6.88 4.02 -14.09
N TYR A 416 -6.25 5.04 -13.53
CA TYR A 416 -5.76 4.99 -12.15
C TYR A 416 -6.92 4.90 -11.13
N PHE A 417 -7.98 5.68 -11.31
CA PHE A 417 -9.17 5.59 -10.45
C PHE A 417 -9.82 4.19 -10.50
N THR A 418 -9.90 3.58 -11.69
CA THR A 418 -10.39 2.20 -11.85
C THR A 418 -9.51 1.20 -11.08
N HIS A 419 -8.19 1.36 -11.09
CA HIS A 419 -7.28 0.55 -10.30
C HIS A 419 -7.56 0.70 -8.79
N LEU A 420 -7.76 1.92 -8.31
CA LEU A 420 -8.02 2.24 -6.90
C LEU A 420 -9.39 1.74 -6.38
N LEU A 421 -10.33 1.35 -7.24
CA LEU A 421 -11.57 0.68 -6.81
C LEU A 421 -11.32 -0.74 -6.29
N PHE A 422 -10.13 -1.30 -6.53
CA PHE A 422 -9.79 -2.67 -6.14
C PHE A 422 -8.53 -2.77 -5.27
N VAL A 423 -7.85 -1.64 -5.02
CA VAL A 423 -6.58 -1.58 -4.29
C VAL A 423 -6.51 -0.22 -3.58
N PHE A 424 -5.69 -0.12 -2.56
CA PHE A 424 -5.36 1.15 -1.88
C PHE A 424 -4.18 1.85 -2.57
N ASP A 425 -3.98 3.12 -2.24
CA ASP A 425 -2.82 3.90 -2.67
C ASP A 425 -1.53 3.41 -2.00
N THR A 426 -0.40 3.77 -2.61
CA THR A 426 0.95 3.55 -2.08
C THR A 426 1.81 4.78 -2.32
N LEU A 427 2.96 4.89 -1.67
CA LEU A 427 3.85 6.03 -1.88
C LEU A 427 4.17 6.27 -3.35
N VAL A 428 4.39 5.20 -4.13
CA VAL A 428 4.72 5.31 -5.57
C VAL A 428 3.52 5.83 -6.35
N SER A 429 2.31 5.32 -6.11
CA SER A 429 1.09 5.79 -6.78
C SER A 429 0.76 7.23 -6.40
N TYR A 430 0.87 7.60 -5.13
CA TYR A 430 0.72 8.98 -4.66
C TYR A 430 1.70 9.93 -5.35
N LEU A 431 2.97 9.54 -5.48
CA LEU A 431 3.99 10.38 -6.13
C LEU A 431 3.60 10.72 -7.57
N TYR A 432 3.19 9.72 -8.34
CA TYR A 432 2.74 9.93 -9.72
C TYR A 432 1.45 10.73 -9.80
N PHE A 433 0.49 10.46 -8.94
CA PHE A 433 -0.75 11.25 -8.87
C PHE A 433 -0.44 12.73 -8.58
N ILE A 434 0.44 13.02 -7.62
CA ILE A 434 0.88 14.38 -7.32
C ILE A 434 1.58 15.02 -8.51
N PHE A 435 2.43 14.30 -9.24
CA PHE A 435 3.04 14.83 -10.47
C PHE A 435 1.98 15.27 -11.48
N ILE A 436 0.94 14.47 -11.70
CA ILE A 436 -0.11 14.77 -12.67
C ILE A 436 -0.97 15.95 -12.22
N ILE A 437 -1.46 15.96 -10.98
CA ILE A 437 -2.31 17.08 -10.53
C ILE A 437 -1.52 18.39 -10.41
N ALA A 438 -0.23 18.34 -10.03
CA ALA A 438 0.65 19.51 -10.01
C ALA A 438 0.98 20.00 -11.45
N PHE A 439 1.17 19.11 -12.42
CA PHE A 439 1.31 19.45 -13.83
C PHE A 439 0.08 20.20 -14.34
N VAL A 440 -1.11 19.63 -14.09
CA VAL A 440 -2.37 20.29 -14.50
C VAL A 440 -2.50 21.66 -13.83
N TYR A 441 -2.27 21.71 -12.52
CA TYR A 441 -2.31 22.95 -11.75
C TYR A 441 -1.35 23.99 -12.35
N ALA A 442 -0.07 23.66 -12.54
CA ALA A 442 0.96 24.59 -13.02
C ALA A 442 0.63 25.15 -14.42
N ILE A 443 0.12 24.33 -15.34
CA ILE A 443 -0.13 24.71 -16.73
C ILE A 443 -1.46 25.44 -16.90
N THR A 444 -2.49 25.09 -16.11
CA THR A 444 -3.86 25.63 -16.30
C THR A 444 -4.13 26.88 -15.46
N THR A 445 -3.39 27.07 -14.36
CA THR A 445 -3.69 28.17 -13.44
C THR A 445 -3.32 29.54 -14.01
N LYS A 446 -4.34 30.39 -14.11
CA LYS A 446 -4.20 31.83 -14.39
C LYS A 446 -4.57 32.59 -13.11
N GLY A 447 -3.78 33.56 -12.72
CA GLY A 447 -4.15 34.38 -11.56
C GLY A 447 -2.98 34.89 -10.75
N LYS A 448 -3.32 35.59 -9.66
CA LYS A 448 -2.35 36.22 -8.76
C LYS A 448 -1.85 35.21 -7.72
N GLN A 449 -0.59 35.35 -7.32
CA GLN A 449 0.03 34.54 -6.28
C GLN A 449 -0.62 34.81 -4.90
N LEU A 450 -0.51 33.86 -3.99
CA LEU A 450 -0.94 33.92 -2.60
C LEU A 450 0.28 33.79 -1.68
N PRO A 451 0.37 34.57 -0.62
CA PRO A 451 -0.34 35.83 -0.36
C PRO A 451 0.18 36.96 -1.24
N GLN A 452 -0.63 38.02 -1.44
CA GLN A 452 -0.27 39.16 -2.33
C GLN A 452 0.53 40.26 -1.64
N TYR A 453 0.62 40.23 -0.32
CA TYR A 453 1.31 41.28 0.44
C TYR A 453 2.83 41.16 0.39
N ARG A 454 3.50 42.31 0.53
CA ARG A 454 4.97 42.43 0.55
C ARG A 454 5.50 42.19 1.96
N ILE A 455 6.33 41.16 2.15
CA ILE A 455 6.96 40.87 3.44
C ILE A 455 8.09 41.92 3.67
N ARG A 456 8.15 42.53 4.89
CA ARG A 456 9.23 43.44 5.28
C ARG A 456 10.58 42.73 5.32
N ASN A 457 11.68 43.41 5.00
CA ASN A 457 13.00 42.78 4.89
C ASN A 457 13.47 42.09 6.18
N ASN A 458 13.26 42.74 7.35
CA ASN A 458 13.61 42.14 8.64
C ASN A 458 12.83 40.82 8.87
N LEU A 459 11.53 40.79 8.55
CA LEU A 459 10.70 39.61 8.70
C LEU A 459 11.12 38.51 7.71
N LYS A 460 11.58 38.85 6.50
CA LYS A 460 12.14 37.86 5.57
C LYS A 460 13.33 37.13 6.17
N ASN A 461 14.28 37.88 6.74
CA ASN A 461 15.47 37.25 7.33
C ASN A 461 15.11 36.36 8.52
N ILE A 462 14.20 36.81 9.39
CA ILE A 462 13.71 36.00 10.52
C ILE A 462 13.06 34.72 10.01
N LEU A 463 12.18 34.79 9.01
CA LEU A 463 11.51 33.63 8.44
C LEU A 463 12.50 32.64 7.77
N ILE A 464 13.51 33.17 7.07
CA ILE A 464 14.54 32.30 6.45
C ILE A 464 15.36 31.59 7.53
N ILE A 465 15.79 32.29 8.57
CA ILE A 465 16.52 31.69 9.70
C ILE A 465 15.63 30.63 10.37
N ALA A 466 14.37 30.93 10.62
CA ALA A 466 13.43 29.98 11.21
C ALA A 466 13.29 28.71 10.36
N ILE A 467 13.15 28.83 9.02
CA ILE A 467 13.08 27.68 8.12
C ILE A 467 14.36 26.85 8.22
N ILE A 468 15.54 27.47 8.21
CA ILE A 468 16.85 26.79 8.28
C ILE A 468 16.98 26.02 9.60
N LEU A 469 16.47 26.55 10.72
CA LEU A 469 16.53 25.90 12.03
C LEU A 469 15.45 24.83 12.23
N ILE A 470 14.24 25.08 11.77
CA ILE A 470 13.11 24.15 11.93
C ILE A 470 13.29 22.90 11.06
N THR A 471 13.79 23.02 9.84
CA THR A 471 13.90 21.89 8.92
C THR A 471 14.76 20.74 9.46
N PRO A 472 15.98 20.93 9.97
CA PRO A 472 16.74 19.84 10.59
C PRO A 472 16.03 19.24 11.80
N PHE A 473 15.33 20.07 12.59
CA PHE A 473 14.59 19.63 13.75
C PHE A 473 13.39 18.74 13.35
N THR A 474 12.62 19.12 12.31
CA THR A 474 11.53 18.28 11.80
C THR A 474 12.06 16.99 11.20
N ILE A 475 13.15 17.01 10.43
CA ILE A 475 13.81 15.80 9.89
C ILE A 475 14.21 14.86 11.03
N TYR A 476 14.78 15.38 12.11
CA TYR A 476 15.17 14.59 13.26
C TYR A 476 13.97 13.91 13.94
N LEU A 477 12.91 14.68 14.25
CA LEU A 477 11.73 14.16 14.94
C LEU A 477 10.88 13.21 14.07
N ILE A 478 10.64 13.59 12.82
CA ILE A 478 9.68 12.90 11.95
C ILE A 478 10.33 11.69 11.27
N ASN A 479 11.65 11.74 11.01
CA ASN A 479 12.30 10.72 10.21
C ASN A 479 13.43 9.98 10.95
N TYR A 480 14.34 10.68 11.65
CA TYR A 480 15.52 10.04 12.20
C TYR A 480 15.18 9.05 13.33
N GLN A 481 14.33 9.43 14.26
CA GLN A 481 13.96 8.55 15.38
C GLN A 481 13.21 7.30 14.91
N PRO A 482 12.15 7.41 14.05
CA PRO A 482 11.52 6.21 13.50
C PRO A 482 12.44 5.38 12.57
N TYR A 483 13.36 6.02 11.85
CA TYR A 483 14.36 5.31 11.03
C TYR A 483 15.27 4.44 11.90
N LYS A 484 15.74 4.97 13.02
CA LYS A 484 16.54 4.21 13.99
C LYS A 484 15.73 3.07 14.59
N ALA A 485 14.47 3.35 15.00
CA ALA A 485 13.57 2.32 15.52
C ALA A 485 13.35 1.17 14.52
N ALA A 486 13.19 1.49 13.22
CA ALA A 486 13.03 0.48 12.18
C ALA A 486 14.29 -0.38 11.96
N GLY A 487 15.48 0.18 12.14
CA GLY A 487 16.75 -0.57 12.10
C GLY A 487 16.90 -1.47 13.31
N GLU A 488 16.73 -0.93 14.51
CA GLU A 488 16.83 -1.69 15.77
C GLU A 488 15.78 -2.80 15.87
N LEU A 489 14.60 -2.61 15.25
CA LEU A 489 13.58 -3.65 15.19
C LEU A 489 14.03 -4.86 14.35
N VAL A 490 14.87 -4.68 13.33
CA VAL A 490 15.43 -5.80 12.55
C VAL A 490 16.38 -6.62 13.43
N GLU A 491 17.23 -5.97 14.20
CA GLU A 491 18.11 -6.65 15.15
C GLU A 491 17.29 -7.36 16.24
N ALA A 492 16.28 -6.68 16.78
CA ALA A 492 15.40 -7.23 17.81
C ALA A 492 14.64 -8.50 17.38
N VAL A 493 14.23 -8.64 16.13
CA VAL A 493 13.53 -9.84 15.64
C VAL A 493 14.49 -10.95 15.20
N SER A 494 15.78 -10.66 15.07
CA SER A 494 16.80 -11.59 14.63
C SER A 494 17.38 -12.36 15.82
N VAL A 495 16.65 -13.37 16.32
CA VAL A 495 17.10 -14.16 17.49
C VAL A 495 18.00 -15.31 17.06
N ALA A 496 17.49 -16.19 16.21
CA ALA A 496 18.17 -17.39 15.77
C ALA A 496 17.79 -17.75 14.32
N GLY A 497 18.71 -18.44 13.65
CA GLY A 497 18.49 -18.98 12.31
C GLY A 497 18.92 -20.44 12.21
N ARG A 498 18.70 -21.04 11.05
CA ARG A 498 19.22 -22.38 10.74
C ARG A 498 20.06 -22.31 9.48
N THR A 499 21.19 -22.99 9.51
CA THR A 499 22.04 -23.21 8.34
C THR A 499 21.36 -24.12 7.33
N SER A 500 21.90 -24.26 6.11
CA SER A 500 21.33 -25.14 5.06
C SER A 500 21.29 -26.61 5.45
N ASP A 501 22.15 -27.05 6.37
CA ASP A 501 22.22 -28.39 6.97
C ASP A 501 21.36 -28.54 8.25
N GLY A 502 20.62 -27.49 8.61
CA GLY A 502 19.65 -27.50 9.72
C GLY A 502 20.24 -27.15 11.09
N GLN A 503 21.52 -26.79 11.20
CA GLN A 503 22.12 -26.41 12.47
C GLN A 503 21.61 -25.06 12.94
N LEU A 504 21.29 -24.96 14.24
CA LEU A 504 20.87 -23.71 14.88
C LEU A 504 22.08 -22.79 15.03
N PHE A 505 21.90 -21.52 14.68
CA PHE A 505 22.86 -20.45 15.01
C PHE A 505 22.14 -19.23 15.57
N PHE A 506 22.82 -18.42 16.34
CA PHE A 506 22.31 -17.17 16.89
C PHE A 506 22.94 -15.98 16.17
N TYR A 507 22.15 -14.92 15.98
CA TYR A 507 22.60 -13.68 15.37
C TYR A 507 23.41 -12.83 16.34
N HIS A 508 23.21 -13.01 17.67
CA HIS A 508 23.84 -12.24 18.75
C HIS A 508 24.53 -13.17 19.75
N GLU A 509 25.51 -12.66 20.49
CA GLU A 509 26.26 -13.44 21.50
C GLU A 509 25.38 -13.84 22.69
N ASN A 510 24.52 -12.90 23.14
CA ASN A 510 23.54 -13.14 24.22
C ASN A 510 22.13 -13.01 23.65
N PRO A 511 21.60 -14.04 22.95
CA PRO A 511 20.48 -13.92 22.04
C PRO A 511 19.17 -13.45 22.69
N ILE A 512 19.00 -13.62 24.01
CA ILE A 512 17.78 -13.16 24.72
C ILE A 512 18.01 -11.77 25.31
N GLU A 513 19.12 -11.56 26.01
CA GLU A 513 19.45 -10.29 26.64
C GLU A 513 19.57 -9.19 25.56
N ASP A 514 20.30 -9.46 24.48
CA ASP A 514 20.44 -8.54 23.35
C ASP A 514 19.08 -8.27 22.68
N ASN A 515 18.23 -9.30 22.58
CA ASN A 515 16.89 -9.17 22.04
C ASN A 515 16.00 -8.23 22.91
N ILE A 516 16.04 -8.40 24.25
CA ILE A 516 15.36 -7.50 25.19
C ILE A 516 15.89 -6.06 25.02
N GLU A 517 17.21 -5.86 24.96
CA GLU A 517 17.84 -4.55 24.83
C GLU A 517 17.40 -3.84 23.53
N TYR A 518 17.42 -4.55 22.42
CA TYR A 518 16.97 -3.98 21.13
C TYR A 518 15.49 -3.64 21.16
N PHE A 519 14.62 -4.51 21.69
CA PHE A 519 13.19 -4.18 21.81
C PHE A 519 12.97 -2.99 22.74
N GLN A 520 13.66 -2.93 23.87
CA GLN A 520 13.60 -1.80 24.80
C GLN A 520 14.03 -0.49 24.11
N SER A 521 15.12 -0.52 23.34
CA SER A 521 15.58 0.63 22.56
C SER A 521 14.53 1.13 21.59
N VAL A 522 13.85 0.23 20.85
CA VAL A 522 12.75 0.61 19.94
C VAL A 522 11.59 1.26 20.72
N ILE A 523 11.25 0.72 21.88
CA ILE A 523 10.15 1.22 22.73
C ILE A 523 10.48 2.58 23.33
N ASP A 524 11.71 2.77 23.83
CA ASP A 524 12.17 4.02 24.47
C ASP A 524 12.21 5.20 23.49
N ARG A 525 12.30 4.93 22.17
CA ARG A 525 12.18 5.97 21.15
C ARG A 525 10.76 6.51 21.03
N ASP A 526 9.77 5.83 21.59
CA ASP A 526 8.33 6.18 21.58
C ASP A 526 7.84 6.67 20.20
N THR A 527 8.14 5.87 19.18
CA THR A 527 7.72 6.14 17.79
C THR A 527 6.48 5.32 17.43
N PHE A 528 5.94 5.57 16.24
CA PHE A 528 4.82 4.78 15.72
C PHE A 528 5.14 3.28 15.51
N GLY A 529 6.43 2.89 15.51
CA GLY A 529 6.87 1.50 15.43
C GLY A 529 6.72 0.72 16.73
N THR A 530 6.44 1.37 17.87
CA THR A 530 6.33 0.74 19.19
C THR A 530 5.25 -0.37 19.23
N GLY A 531 4.10 -0.15 18.58
CA GLY A 531 3.04 -1.17 18.52
C GLY A 531 3.46 -2.41 17.73
N GLU A 532 4.17 -2.25 16.61
CA GLU A 532 4.73 -3.36 15.83
C GLU A 532 5.82 -4.10 16.59
N ALA A 533 6.69 -3.38 17.29
CA ALA A 533 7.72 -3.97 18.14
C ALA A 533 7.09 -4.92 19.18
N ARG A 534 6.02 -4.50 19.85
CA ARG A 534 5.29 -5.32 20.83
C ARG A 534 4.66 -6.58 20.21
N ILE A 535 4.14 -6.49 18.98
CA ILE A 535 3.65 -7.67 18.25
C ILE A 535 4.81 -8.61 17.90
N LYS A 536 5.93 -8.08 17.44
CA LYS A 536 7.10 -8.89 17.07
C LYS A 536 7.78 -9.52 18.30
N MET A 537 7.77 -8.85 19.42
CA MET A 537 8.25 -9.37 20.69
C MET A 537 7.52 -10.64 21.10
N MET A 538 6.18 -10.68 21.01
CA MET A 538 5.39 -11.89 21.26
C MET A 538 5.77 -13.02 20.28
N ALA A 539 5.96 -12.69 19.00
CA ALA A 539 6.38 -13.69 18.00
C ALA A 539 7.80 -14.21 18.26
N SER A 540 8.74 -13.36 18.67
CA SER A 540 10.10 -13.78 19.06
C SER A 540 10.05 -14.65 20.33
N GLY A 541 9.15 -14.38 21.26
CA GLY A 541 8.90 -15.21 22.45
C GLY A 541 8.52 -16.64 22.11
N ASN A 542 7.74 -16.84 21.04
CA ASN A 542 7.42 -18.18 20.54
C ASN A 542 8.67 -18.92 20.02
N THR A 543 9.58 -18.20 19.37
CA THR A 543 10.87 -18.79 18.95
C THR A 543 11.71 -19.13 20.15
N ILE A 544 11.83 -18.21 21.11
CA ILE A 544 12.60 -18.38 22.34
C ILE A 544 12.06 -19.55 23.17
N SER A 545 10.74 -19.71 23.28
CA SER A 545 10.15 -20.80 24.09
C SER A 545 10.52 -22.20 23.56
N ASN A 546 10.80 -22.33 22.28
CA ASN A 546 11.13 -23.60 21.61
C ASN A 546 12.65 -23.83 21.44
N LEU A 547 13.51 -22.97 22.03
CA LEU A 547 14.95 -23.18 21.98
C LEU A 547 15.37 -24.20 23.05
N GLU A 548 16.20 -25.15 22.65
CA GLU A 548 16.80 -26.17 23.52
C GLU A 548 18.32 -26.09 23.39
N PHE A 549 19.02 -26.14 24.52
CA PHE A 549 20.46 -26.15 24.56
C PHE A 549 20.99 -27.55 24.89
N PRO A 550 22.12 -27.97 24.28
CA PRO A 550 22.62 -29.35 24.40
C PRO A 550 23.19 -29.67 25.79
N ASP A 551 23.60 -28.68 26.57
CA ASP A 551 24.14 -28.87 27.91
C ASP A 551 23.23 -28.32 29.01
N GLN A 552 23.25 -28.97 30.19
CA GLN A 552 22.36 -28.66 31.31
C GLN A 552 22.61 -27.28 31.94
N GLU A 553 23.86 -26.78 31.92
CA GLU A 553 24.22 -25.50 32.53
C GLU A 553 23.68 -24.35 31.66
N SER A 554 23.93 -24.40 30.35
CA SER A 554 23.34 -23.45 29.38
C SER A 554 21.83 -23.48 29.41
N GLN A 555 21.19 -24.67 29.47
CA GLN A 555 19.75 -24.78 29.58
C GLN A 555 19.18 -24.18 30.87
N LYS A 556 19.88 -24.33 32.01
CA LYS A 556 19.46 -23.73 33.28
C LYS A 556 19.56 -22.20 33.26
N LYS A 557 20.69 -21.67 32.75
CA LYS A 557 20.87 -20.22 32.54
C LYS A 557 19.78 -19.68 31.62
N PHE A 558 19.58 -20.34 30.49
CA PHE A 558 18.56 -20.00 29.51
C PHE A 558 17.14 -19.93 30.13
N ASN A 559 16.78 -20.93 30.92
CA ASN A 559 15.45 -20.96 31.55
C ASN A 559 15.23 -19.78 32.53
N SER A 560 16.26 -19.30 33.20
CA SER A 560 16.13 -18.14 34.10
C SER A 560 15.93 -16.83 33.34
N ILE A 561 16.64 -16.66 32.22
CA ILE A 561 16.53 -15.47 31.35
C ILE A 561 15.20 -15.49 30.58
N LYS A 562 14.75 -16.67 30.18
CA LYS A 562 13.46 -16.89 29.51
C LYS A 562 12.29 -16.38 30.34
N VAL A 563 12.29 -16.56 31.67
CA VAL A 563 11.25 -16.01 32.56
C VAL A 563 11.28 -14.47 32.52
N GLN A 564 12.47 -13.85 32.60
CA GLN A 564 12.61 -12.40 32.50
C GLN A 564 12.06 -11.86 31.15
N TYR A 565 12.30 -12.59 30.05
CA TYR A 565 11.74 -12.24 28.75
C TYR A 565 10.21 -12.28 28.76
N TYR A 566 9.61 -13.30 29.39
CA TYR A 566 8.15 -13.44 29.45
C TYR A 566 7.48 -12.34 30.27
N GLU A 567 8.08 -11.97 31.41
CA GLU A 567 7.63 -10.84 32.22
C GLU A 567 7.73 -9.52 31.41
N PHE A 568 8.85 -9.31 30.73
CA PHE A 568 9.06 -8.13 29.88
C PHE A 568 8.00 -8.05 28.76
N VAL A 569 7.74 -9.15 28.04
CA VAL A 569 6.71 -9.21 27.00
C VAL A 569 5.34 -8.87 27.57
N TYR A 570 4.99 -9.50 28.70
CA TYR A 570 3.69 -9.29 29.33
C TYR A 570 3.48 -7.81 29.70
N ASP A 571 4.44 -7.20 30.39
CA ASP A 571 4.36 -5.81 30.82
C ASP A 571 4.24 -4.84 29.64
N GLN A 572 5.02 -5.06 28.60
CA GLN A 572 5.00 -4.21 27.42
C GLN A 572 3.69 -4.33 26.62
N VAL A 573 3.15 -5.53 26.50
CA VAL A 573 1.89 -5.75 25.78
C VAL A 573 0.70 -5.23 26.61
N MET A 574 0.75 -5.31 27.92
CA MET A 574 -0.27 -4.70 28.79
C MET A 574 -0.33 -3.19 28.61
N GLN A 575 0.80 -2.50 28.57
CA GLN A 575 0.85 -1.07 28.26
C GLN A 575 0.23 -0.77 26.88
N GLN A 576 0.39 -1.66 25.90
CA GLN A 576 -0.22 -1.47 24.58
C GLN A 576 -1.73 -1.67 24.61
N ILE A 577 -2.22 -2.65 25.35
CA ILE A 577 -3.67 -2.88 25.54
C ILE A 577 -4.31 -1.66 26.20
N GLU A 578 -3.65 -1.06 27.20
CA GLU A 578 -4.12 0.17 27.86
C GLU A 578 -4.13 1.37 26.90
N ARG A 579 -3.11 1.50 26.03
CA ARG A 579 -3.04 2.57 25.01
C ARG A 579 -4.11 2.42 23.92
N THR A 580 -4.46 1.18 23.55
CA THR A 580 -5.38 0.87 22.44
C THR A 580 -6.42 -0.18 22.86
N PRO A 581 -7.31 0.15 23.84
CA PRO A 581 -8.20 -0.83 24.48
C PRO A 581 -9.24 -1.46 23.52
N ASN A 582 -9.51 -0.81 22.41
CA ASN A 582 -10.45 -1.30 21.39
C ASN A 582 -9.82 -2.15 20.28
N ASN A 583 -8.53 -2.50 20.39
CA ASN A 583 -7.82 -3.30 19.40
C ASN A 583 -7.78 -4.77 19.82
N SER A 584 -8.54 -5.62 19.15
CA SER A 584 -8.65 -7.05 19.48
C SER A 584 -7.35 -7.83 19.26
N ARG A 585 -6.44 -7.30 18.43
CA ARG A 585 -5.21 -7.99 18.03
C ARG A 585 -4.24 -8.22 19.19
N TYR A 586 -4.07 -7.23 20.06
CA TYR A 586 -3.13 -7.34 21.18
C TYR A 586 -3.58 -8.35 22.25
N PRO A 587 -4.82 -8.32 22.77
CA PRO A 587 -5.25 -9.35 23.72
C PRO A 587 -5.30 -10.74 23.06
N PHE A 588 -5.66 -10.87 21.78
CA PHE A 588 -5.59 -12.13 21.06
C PHE A 588 -4.18 -12.71 21.02
N MET A 589 -3.18 -11.92 20.59
CA MET A 589 -1.80 -12.38 20.50
C MET A 589 -1.18 -12.64 21.88
N LEU A 590 -1.55 -11.86 22.89
CA LEU A 590 -1.12 -12.10 24.27
C LEU A 590 -1.70 -13.41 24.81
N SER A 591 -2.96 -13.71 24.53
CA SER A 591 -3.58 -14.98 24.89
C SER A 591 -2.85 -16.18 24.27
N ASP A 592 -2.53 -16.09 22.96
CA ASP A 592 -1.79 -17.16 22.27
C ASP A 592 -0.39 -17.36 22.86
N PHE A 593 0.33 -16.26 23.13
CA PHE A 593 1.63 -16.30 23.78
C PHE A 593 1.57 -16.92 25.19
N LEU A 594 0.62 -16.49 26.03
CA LEU A 594 0.44 -17.02 27.38
C LEU A 594 0.08 -18.50 27.39
N ALA A 595 -0.77 -18.93 26.46
CA ALA A 595 -1.12 -20.35 26.31
C ALA A 595 0.09 -21.22 25.96
N GLN A 596 1.01 -20.71 25.12
CA GLN A 596 2.25 -21.42 24.73
C GLN A 596 3.24 -21.58 25.88
N ILE A 597 3.24 -20.66 26.84
CA ILE A 597 4.10 -20.74 28.04
C ILE A 597 3.41 -21.44 29.21
N GLY A 598 2.16 -21.89 29.05
CA GLY A 598 1.41 -22.65 30.07
C GLY A 598 0.58 -21.80 31.03
N GLU A 599 0.52 -20.48 30.86
CA GLU A 599 -0.24 -19.55 31.70
C GLU A 599 -1.72 -19.50 31.26
N PHE A 600 -2.43 -20.64 31.41
CA PHE A 600 -3.76 -20.85 30.83
C PHE A 600 -4.85 -19.94 31.40
N GLU A 601 -4.80 -19.59 32.69
CA GLU A 601 -5.80 -18.71 33.30
C GLU A 601 -5.71 -17.29 32.73
N LEU A 602 -4.50 -16.75 32.59
CA LEU A 602 -4.29 -15.46 31.97
C LEU A 602 -4.62 -15.52 30.46
N ALA A 603 -4.26 -16.60 29.79
CA ALA A 603 -4.58 -16.82 28.37
C ALA A 603 -6.10 -16.81 28.14
N GLU A 604 -6.90 -17.49 28.97
CA GLU A 604 -8.38 -17.45 28.93
C GLU A 604 -8.89 -16.02 29.08
N LYS A 605 -8.39 -15.27 30.07
CA LYS A 605 -8.79 -13.87 30.32
C LYS A 605 -8.64 -13.00 29.07
N TYR A 606 -7.48 -13.05 28.42
CA TYR A 606 -7.21 -12.20 27.24
C TYR A 606 -7.88 -12.72 25.97
N ALA A 607 -8.10 -14.04 25.85
CA ALA A 607 -8.93 -14.59 24.78
C ALA A 607 -10.37 -14.08 24.84
N LEU A 608 -10.97 -14.09 26.04
CA LEU A 608 -12.31 -13.56 26.27
C LEU A 608 -12.39 -12.06 25.94
N MET A 609 -11.40 -11.26 26.35
CA MET A 609 -11.30 -9.86 25.99
C MET A 609 -11.24 -9.65 24.47
N ALA A 610 -10.47 -10.45 23.76
CA ALA A 610 -10.39 -10.39 22.30
C ALA A 610 -11.73 -10.75 21.62
N ILE A 611 -12.42 -11.77 22.14
CA ILE A 611 -13.74 -12.20 21.67
C ILE A 611 -14.80 -11.10 21.89
N GLU A 612 -14.77 -10.41 23.03
CA GLU A 612 -15.67 -9.28 23.31
C GLU A 612 -15.52 -8.16 22.26
N LEU A 613 -14.28 -7.88 21.84
CA LEU A 613 -13.99 -6.85 20.83
C LEU A 613 -14.34 -7.28 19.40
N SER A 614 -14.37 -8.59 19.10
CA SER A 614 -14.74 -9.13 17.79
C SER A 614 -15.51 -10.46 17.92
N PRO A 615 -16.81 -10.41 18.32
CA PRO A 615 -17.57 -11.58 18.76
C PRO A 615 -17.78 -12.66 17.69
N THR A 616 -17.86 -12.27 16.43
CA THR A 616 -18.15 -13.18 15.29
C THR A 616 -16.89 -13.70 14.58
N LYS A 617 -15.69 -13.30 15.03
CA LYS A 617 -14.42 -13.66 14.39
C LYS A 617 -13.93 -15.02 14.89
N GLN A 618 -14.09 -16.04 14.08
CA GLN A 618 -13.78 -17.43 14.43
C GLN A 618 -12.29 -17.62 14.78
N ALA A 619 -11.40 -16.95 14.06
CA ALA A 619 -9.95 -17.10 14.24
C ALA A 619 -9.48 -16.79 15.67
N ILE A 620 -10.15 -15.87 16.39
CA ILE A 620 -9.80 -15.55 17.80
C ILE A 620 -10.46 -16.47 18.81
N ARG A 621 -11.47 -17.25 18.44
CA ARG A 621 -12.14 -18.23 19.28
C ARG A 621 -11.39 -19.56 19.34
N ILE A 622 -10.71 -19.94 18.24
CA ILE A 622 -9.99 -21.21 18.12
C ILE A 622 -8.92 -21.40 19.22
N PRO A 623 -8.05 -20.43 19.54
CA PRO A 623 -7.10 -20.57 20.64
C PRO A 623 -7.78 -20.82 21.99
N LEU A 624 -8.89 -20.16 22.27
CA LEU A 624 -9.64 -20.39 23.52
C LEU A 624 -10.25 -21.81 23.57
N ILE A 625 -10.76 -22.32 22.45
CA ILE A 625 -11.20 -23.72 22.35
C ILE A 625 -10.04 -24.67 22.70
N ARG A 626 -8.84 -24.38 22.21
CA ARG A 626 -7.63 -25.18 22.49
C ARG A 626 -7.18 -25.07 23.94
N ILE A 627 -7.29 -23.91 24.58
CA ILE A 627 -7.04 -23.74 26.00
C ILE A 627 -7.99 -24.63 26.79
N TYR A 628 -9.31 -24.56 26.56
CA TYR A 628 -10.29 -25.41 27.24
C TYR A 628 -10.08 -26.89 26.96
N PHE A 629 -9.67 -27.25 25.74
CA PHE A 629 -9.32 -28.62 25.37
C PHE A 629 -8.10 -29.13 26.16
N THR A 630 -7.08 -28.31 26.32
CA THR A 630 -5.82 -28.67 26.99
C THR A 630 -6.01 -28.76 28.52
N THR A 631 -6.84 -27.88 29.07
CA THR A 631 -7.13 -27.80 30.51
C THR A 631 -8.32 -28.68 30.96
N ASP A 632 -8.78 -29.59 30.09
CA ASP A 632 -9.88 -30.53 30.31
C ASP A 632 -11.22 -29.89 30.75
N GLN A 633 -11.47 -28.64 30.34
CA GLN A 633 -12.74 -27.94 30.58
C GLN A 633 -13.79 -28.33 29.51
N SER A 634 -14.29 -29.57 29.60
CA SER A 634 -15.08 -30.21 28.54
C SER A 634 -16.34 -29.42 28.12
N GLU A 635 -17.12 -28.94 29.09
CA GLU A 635 -18.37 -28.20 28.83
C GLU A 635 -18.09 -26.88 28.06
N LYS A 636 -17.11 -26.10 28.53
CA LYS A 636 -16.72 -24.84 27.87
C LYS A 636 -16.15 -25.10 26.46
N ALA A 637 -15.30 -26.13 26.34
CA ALA A 637 -14.71 -26.50 25.04
C ALA A 637 -15.79 -26.87 24.00
N LEU A 638 -16.75 -27.74 24.39
CA LEU A 638 -17.83 -28.17 23.51
C LEU A 638 -18.78 -27.04 23.16
N ALA A 639 -19.15 -26.19 24.12
CA ALA A 639 -20.04 -25.06 23.89
C ALA A 639 -19.40 -24.06 22.91
N LEU A 640 -18.15 -23.62 23.17
CA LEU A 640 -17.46 -22.63 22.33
C LEU A 640 -17.14 -23.18 20.93
N ALA A 641 -16.74 -24.46 20.81
CA ALA A 641 -16.49 -25.09 19.54
C ALA A 641 -17.76 -25.18 18.68
N ARG A 642 -18.89 -25.54 19.33
CA ARG A 642 -20.21 -25.56 18.67
C ARG A 642 -20.61 -24.17 18.19
N GLU A 643 -20.56 -23.15 19.06
CA GLU A 643 -20.89 -21.77 18.70
C GLU A 643 -20.03 -21.29 17.54
N THR A 644 -18.71 -21.58 17.56
CA THR A 644 -17.77 -21.16 16.52
C THR A 644 -18.08 -21.81 15.17
N TYR A 645 -18.43 -23.10 15.17
CA TYR A 645 -18.87 -23.83 13.96
C TYR A 645 -20.21 -23.33 13.45
N GLU A 646 -21.13 -22.98 14.33
CA GLU A 646 -22.47 -22.46 13.95
C GLU A 646 -22.40 -21.08 13.25
N LEU A 647 -21.34 -20.28 13.46
CA LEU A 647 -21.12 -19.02 12.74
C LEU A 647 -20.97 -19.22 11.23
N ASP A 648 -20.30 -20.29 10.79
CA ASP A 648 -20.22 -20.68 9.37
C ASP A 648 -19.98 -22.18 9.21
N LYS A 649 -21.06 -22.94 9.00
CA LYS A 649 -21.05 -24.41 8.83
C LYS A 649 -20.41 -24.87 7.51
N SER A 650 -20.05 -23.96 6.62
CA SER A 650 -19.40 -24.28 5.35
C SER A 650 -17.90 -24.49 5.49
N LYS A 651 -17.30 -24.11 6.62
CA LYS A 651 -15.86 -24.14 6.86
C LYS A 651 -15.41 -25.47 7.46
N ARG A 652 -14.54 -26.17 6.72
CA ARG A 652 -14.01 -27.49 7.12
C ARG A 652 -13.17 -27.43 8.38
N ASP A 653 -12.32 -26.43 8.53
CA ASP A 653 -11.45 -26.26 9.69
C ASP A 653 -12.21 -26.05 11.00
N LEU A 654 -13.33 -25.32 10.97
CA LEU A 654 -14.21 -25.15 12.13
C LEU A 654 -14.92 -26.45 12.49
N TRP A 655 -15.35 -27.23 11.50
CA TRP A 655 -15.91 -28.55 11.71
C TRP A 655 -14.87 -29.49 12.35
N ILE A 656 -13.61 -29.45 11.86
CA ILE A 656 -12.52 -30.25 12.41
C ILE A 656 -12.28 -29.92 13.88
N GLU A 657 -12.20 -28.64 14.25
CA GLU A 657 -12.00 -28.26 15.65
C GLU A 657 -13.17 -28.72 16.53
N TYR A 658 -14.43 -28.58 16.09
CA TYR A 658 -15.58 -29.07 16.83
C TYR A 658 -15.60 -30.60 16.97
N THR A 659 -15.29 -31.31 15.90
CA THR A 659 -15.21 -32.78 15.86
C THR A 659 -14.07 -33.28 16.78
N ARG A 660 -12.91 -32.59 16.80
CA ARG A 660 -11.78 -32.93 17.68
C ARG A 660 -12.12 -32.77 19.15
N VAL A 661 -12.85 -31.73 19.51
CA VAL A 661 -13.33 -31.54 20.88
C VAL A 661 -14.36 -32.61 21.26
N ALA A 662 -15.27 -32.96 20.33
CA ALA A 662 -16.25 -34.02 20.55
C ALA A 662 -15.57 -35.41 20.69
N ASP A 663 -14.58 -35.72 19.87
CA ASP A 663 -13.80 -36.98 19.94
C ASP A 663 -13.13 -37.18 21.31
N LYS A 664 -12.65 -36.10 21.94
CA LYS A 664 -12.04 -36.16 23.27
C LYS A 664 -13.08 -36.30 24.43
N PHE A 665 -14.18 -35.58 24.34
CA PHE A 665 -15.05 -35.35 25.50
C PHE A 665 -16.46 -35.93 25.36
N ASN A 666 -16.93 -36.29 24.14
CA ASN A 666 -18.31 -36.74 23.92
C ASN A 666 -18.41 -37.65 22.68
N GLU A 667 -18.22 -38.95 22.85
CA GLU A 667 -18.24 -39.96 21.81
C GLU A 667 -19.56 -40.00 21.02
N GLU A 668 -20.70 -39.83 21.70
CA GLU A 668 -22.01 -39.81 21.03
C GLU A 668 -22.12 -38.62 20.05
N LEU A 669 -21.68 -37.46 20.49
CA LEU A 669 -21.64 -36.25 19.65
C LEU A 669 -20.66 -36.40 18.49
N PHE A 670 -19.48 -36.99 18.75
CA PHE A 670 -18.49 -37.28 17.72
C PHE A 670 -19.07 -38.15 16.61
N ASN A 671 -19.68 -39.30 16.96
CA ASN A 671 -20.28 -40.19 15.99
C ASN A 671 -21.39 -39.50 15.20
N ARG A 672 -22.24 -38.71 15.86
CA ARG A 672 -23.29 -37.90 15.21
C ARG A 672 -22.72 -36.87 14.22
N LEU A 673 -21.62 -36.18 14.52
CA LEU A 673 -20.97 -35.23 13.63
C LEU A 673 -20.37 -35.91 12.38
N ILE A 674 -19.81 -37.13 12.55
CA ILE A 674 -19.31 -37.96 11.45
C ILE A 674 -20.46 -38.36 10.53
N ASP A 675 -21.55 -38.94 11.08
CA ASP A 675 -22.70 -39.42 10.31
C ASP A 675 -23.38 -38.27 9.55
N GLN A 676 -23.63 -37.15 10.20
CA GLN A 676 -24.20 -35.96 9.57
C GLN A 676 -23.31 -35.40 8.45
N SER A 677 -21.99 -35.55 8.55
CA SER A 677 -21.09 -35.08 7.49
C SER A 677 -21.11 -35.99 6.28
N ILE A 678 -21.21 -37.29 6.49
CA ILE A 678 -21.39 -38.30 5.41
C ILE A 678 -22.73 -38.06 4.72
N GLU A 679 -23.84 -37.92 5.46
CA GLU A 679 -25.16 -37.63 4.93
C GLU A 679 -25.21 -36.33 4.08
N ARG A 680 -24.38 -35.35 4.40
CA ARG A 680 -24.26 -34.10 3.67
C ARG A 680 -23.27 -34.15 2.49
N GLY A 681 -22.74 -35.33 2.15
CA GLY A 681 -21.75 -35.48 1.07
C GLY A 681 -20.38 -34.86 1.36
N LYS A 682 -20.02 -34.74 2.65
CA LYS A 682 -18.71 -34.20 3.08
C LYS A 682 -17.77 -35.32 3.58
N GLU A 683 -17.75 -36.45 2.89
CA GLU A 683 -16.89 -37.57 3.21
C GLU A 683 -15.41 -37.22 3.20
N ASP A 684 -15.00 -36.29 2.34
CA ASP A 684 -13.65 -35.73 2.29
C ASP A 684 -13.21 -35.09 3.61
N TRP A 685 -14.11 -34.43 4.34
CA TRP A 685 -13.84 -33.88 5.65
C TRP A 685 -13.58 -34.96 6.70
N VAL A 686 -14.39 -36.02 6.66
CA VAL A 686 -14.27 -37.16 7.57
C VAL A 686 -12.97 -37.92 7.31
N ASN A 687 -12.62 -38.15 6.05
CA ASN A 687 -11.37 -38.83 5.65
C ASN A 687 -10.17 -37.97 6.11
N PHE A 688 -10.16 -36.67 5.82
CA PHE A 688 -9.11 -35.78 6.28
C PHE A 688 -8.93 -35.79 7.81
N TYR A 689 -10.05 -35.82 8.56
CA TYR A 689 -9.99 -35.88 10.02
C TYR A 689 -9.34 -37.19 10.49
N LYS A 690 -9.76 -38.32 9.93
CA LYS A 690 -9.23 -39.66 10.27
C LYS A 690 -7.74 -39.77 9.95
N ASP A 691 -7.32 -39.30 8.78
CA ASP A 691 -5.92 -39.33 8.36
C ASP A 691 -4.98 -38.50 9.23
N LYS A 692 -5.51 -37.44 9.82
CA LYS A 692 -4.70 -36.47 10.60
C LYS A 692 -4.71 -36.74 12.11
N TYR A 693 -5.77 -37.29 12.66
CA TYR A 693 -5.98 -37.35 14.11
C TYR A 693 -6.26 -38.75 14.65
N LYS A 694 -6.47 -39.76 13.80
CA LYS A 694 -6.61 -41.18 14.11
C LYS A 694 -5.57 -42.05 13.40
#